data_f54ede88c2a380c57f5dcbc65af20e95
#
_entry.id   f54ede88c2a380c57f5dcbc65af20e95
#
_cell.length_a   1.000
_cell.length_b   1.000
_cell.length_c   1.000
_cell.angle_alpha   90.00
_cell.angle_beta   90.00
_cell.angle_gamma   90.00
#
_symmetry.space_group_name_H-M   'P 1'
#
loop_
_entity.id
_entity.type
_entity.pdbx_description
1 polymer ?
#
loop_
_entity_poly.entity_id
_entity_poly.type
_entity_poly.pdbx_seq_one_letter_code
_entity_poly.pdbx_strand_id
1 'polypeptide(L)'
;MEGIVSRLSAPGKVRFCLAAGALALVILGFAAPGSSLFFPLLSLWCNLALFAAVLGVLRVARVEFDLFHWAVLIGLWAAALLYFFWALNRRSFVYIWDYANYLTKQYSAEAAFLQGPGAGFRSIFSSLTDDYTSFITLFVEFPFCLSARTGDSFAFCQVFSIVPMLLTLLAGLVLKVGQMLRVKHRFWYFLIGLSWTFTYPWLRMSAMLAQPDWFGLIFAFSILLLTLDFRFEKPEPVRYALLFLATAAVILSRRWYRYFVVGYYFAYAVLVLVSSARIARAGQKQQALLQVRNLILFGLMAMAAMVLLLWPIVSHILGYDYSDRYSYYNEGGFAAEISLQFWRLGLLNLVLVGLGLWFSLKKHRMPALPCLAGLEILLSMLLFTRVQNTGSHQMLLFLPGWFLLFLLGAAALAENISRRRNLKIAYWVFTLIFAVSVRCSPLTRVALPDIVIDHFPLKATQEFVRLDKLIYDRKDLPQIQAIARWIDTHCADGEISYMIPHDMLYCPDHFRNCLLPERPIDGKLAFGFSVPGTHDFPMQFFEAKYVITADPFPQTYTGSNEMSHKLNEQFLAVRDQYFELEDTFDMGDGTTFTIWRRTVAPTRAEIEYYLNAFSEEDAKYPEMFSQVAETWMEQHGL
;
A
#
# COMPACT_ATOMS: atom_id res chain seq x y z
N MET A 1 -2.45 11.45 35.84
CA MET A 1 -2.42 10.67 34.59
C MET A 1 -1.79 9.29 34.77
N GLU A 2 -0.68 9.12 35.49
CA GLU A 2 -0.09 7.79 35.77
C GLU A 2 -1.09 6.81 36.41
N GLY A 3 -1.87 7.28 37.38
CA GLY A 3 -2.92 6.46 38.02
C GLY A 3 -4.09 6.06 37.10
N ILE A 4 -4.36 6.81 36.02
CA ILE A 4 -5.39 6.47 35.03
C ILE A 4 -4.81 5.47 34.02
N VAL A 5 -3.60 5.68 33.54
CA VAL A 5 -2.91 4.77 32.60
C VAL A 5 -2.66 3.40 33.27
N SER A 6 -2.21 3.38 34.52
CA SER A 6 -2.03 2.12 35.28
C SER A 6 -3.35 1.41 35.60
N ARG A 7 -4.45 2.16 35.80
CA ARG A 7 -5.80 1.57 36.01
C ARG A 7 -6.43 1.05 34.73
N LEU A 8 -6.19 1.69 33.59
CA LEU A 8 -6.65 1.21 32.27
C LEU A 8 -5.82 0.04 31.74
N SER A 9 -4.55 -0.06 32.14
CA SER A 9 -3.65 -1.13 31.73
C SER A 9 -3.79 -2.43 32.54
N ALA A 10 -4.73 -2.50 33.51
CA ALA A 10 -5.03 -3.75 34.20
C ALA A 10 -5.58 -4.78 33.19
N PRO A 11 -4.84 -5.87 32.89
CA PRO A 11 -5.17 -6.77 31.77
C PRO A 11 -6.57 -7.37 31.86
N GLY A 12 -7.08 -7.52 33.07
CA GLY A 12 -8.43 -8.03 33.32
C GLY A 12 -9.54 -7.08 32.88
N LYS A 13 -9.38 -5.77 33.11
CA LYS A 13 -10.41 -4.77 32.73
C LYS A 13 -10.49 -4.59 31.21
N VAL A 14 -9.35 -4.50 30.52
CA VAL A 14 -9.33 -4.41 29.05
C VAL A 14 -9.97 -5.65 28.42
N ARG A 15 -9.62 -6.84 28.90
CA ARG A 15 -10.22 -8.09 28.42
C ARG A 15 -11.72 -8.13 28.67
N PHE A 16 -12.17 -7.68 29.84
CA PHE A 16 -13.60 -7.60 30.17
C PHE A 16 -14.34 -6.63 29.23
N CYS A 17 -13.81 -5.42 29.01
CA CYS A 17 -14.41 -4.45 28.09
C CYS A 17 -14.47 -4.97 26.64
N LEU A 18 -13.42 -5.63 26.17
CA LEU A 18 -13.42 -6.22 24.82
C LEU A 18 -14.42 -7.38 24.72
N ALA A 19 -14.52 -8.24 25.74
CA ALA A 19 -15.50 -9.33 25.76
C ALA A 19 -16.93 -8.81 25.82
N ALA A 20 -17.20 -7.79 26.66
CA ALA A 20 -18.49 -7.14 26.74
C ALA A 20 -18.90 -6.46 25.43
N GLY A 21 -17.95 -5.78 24.76
CA GLY A 21 -18.16 -5.19 23.44
C GLY A 21 -18.46 -6.23 22.37
N ALA A 22 -17.73 -7.35 22.36
CA ALA A 22 -18.00 -8.47 21.45
C ALA A 22 -19.40 -9.06 21.67
N LEU A 23 -19.79 -9.26 22.93
CA LEU A 23 -21.14 -9.76 23.28
C LEU A 23 -22.22 -8.76 22.81
N ALA A 24 -22.01 -7.46 23.04
CA ALA A 24 -22.96 -6.43 22.60
C ALA A 24 -23.11 -6.43 21.05
N LEU A 25 -22.03 -6.62 20.30
CA LEU A 25 -22.07 -6.75 18.84
C LEU A 25 -22.83 -8.01 18.40
N VAL A 26 -22.62 -9.13 19.08
CA VAL A 26 -23.38 -10.36 18.80
C VAL A 26 -24.88 -10.14 19.04
N ILE A 27 -25.26 -9.53 20.17
CA ILE A 27 -26.66 -9.22 20.47
C ILE A 27 -27.24 -8.27 19.43
N LEU A 28 -26.53 -7.19 19.05
CA LEU A 28 -26.99 -6.26 18.04
C LEU A 28 -27.19 -6.94 16.68
N GLY A 29 -26.25 -7.81 16.29
CA GLY A 29 -26.31 -8.54 15.01
C GLY A 29 -27.50 -9.50 14.91
N PHE A 30 -27.96 -10.07 16.05
CA PHE A 30 -29.15 -10.91 16.08
C PHE A 30 -30.45 -10.10 16.25
N ALA A 31 -30.43 -9.05 17.08
CA ALA A 31 -31.62 -8.25 17.39
C ALA A 31 -32.01 -7.29 16.26
N ALA A 32 -31.04 -6.77 15.53
CA ALA A 32 -31.22 -5.80 14.44
C ALA A 32 -30.30 -6.10 13.26
N PRO A 33 -30.50 -7.24 12.57
CA PRO A 33 -29.71 -7.57 11.37
C PRO A 33 -29.98 -6.50 10.30
N GLY A 34 -28.93 -5.92 9.75
CA GLY A 34 -29.04 -4.80 8.79
C GLY A 34 -29.05 -3.41 9.42
N SER A 35 -28.83 -3.31 10.75
CA SER A 35 -28.61 -2.01 11.40
C SER A 35 -27.39 -1.30 10.81
N SER A 36 -27.56 -0.03 10.41
CA SER A 36 -26.46 0.83 9.95
C SER A 36 -25.39 1.09 11.02
N LEU A 37 -25.70 0.81 12.29
CA LEU A 37 -24.76 0.96 13.41
C LEU A 37 -23.86 -0.26 13.59
N PHE A 38 -24.21 -1.43 13.03
CA PHE A 38 -23.46 -2.66 13.28
C PHE A 38 -22.02 -2.57 12.80
N PHE A 39 -21.82 -2.18 11.54
CA PHE A 39 -20.48 -2.16 10.93
C PHE A 39 -19.57 -1.07 11.55
N PRO A 40 -20.03 0.18 11.77
CA PRO A 40 -19.25 1.17 12.51
C PRO A 40 -18.84 0.71 13.92
N LEU A 41 -19.75 0.10 14.68
CA LEU A 41 -19.43 -0.41 16.03
C LEU A 41 -18.47 -1.59 15.98
N LEU A 42 -18.61 -2.50 15.02
CA LEU A 42 -17.65 -3.56 14.76
C LEU A 42 -16.27 -2.99 14.45
N SER A 43 -16.20 -1.98 13.59
CA SER A 43 -14.95 -1.31 13.24
C SER A 43 -14.28 -0.63 14.45
N LEU A 44 -15.06 0.06 15.28
CA LEU A 44 -14.56 0.62 16.53
C LEU A 44 -14.00 -0.47 17.45
N TRP A 45 -14.73 -1.57 17.61
CA TRP A 45 -14.27 -2.70 18.41
C TRP A 45 -12.98 -3.31 17.84
N CYS A 46 -12.88 -3.50 16.52
CA CYS A 46 -11.67 -3.98 15.85
C CYS A 46 -10.45 -3.07 16.10
N ASN A 47 -10.63 -1.75 16.03
CA ASN A 47 -9.58 -0.78 16.35
C ASN A 47 -9.11 -0.88 17.81
N LEU A 48 -10.05 -0.96 18.75
CA LEU A 48 -9.75 -1.12 20.18
C LEU A 48 -9.04 -2.44 20.46
N ALA A 49 -9.51 -3.53 19.84
CA ALA A 49 -8.91 -4.86 19.97
C ALA A 49 -7.48 -4.89 19.39
N LEU A 50 -7.27 -4.28 18.21
CA LEU A 50 -5.95 -4.20 17.59
C LEU A 50 -5.00 -3.33 18.43
N PHE A 51 -5.46 -2.19 18.96
CA PHE A 51 -4.65 -1.36 19.84
C PHE A 51 -4.28 -2.10 21.14
N ALA A 52 -5.22 -2.84 21.73
CA ALA A 52 -4.94 -3.69 22.88
C ALA A 52 -3.94 -4.81 22.55
N ALA A 53 -4.01 -5.40 21.34
CA ALA A 53 -3.02 -6.37 20.86
C ALA A 53 -1.63 -5.73 20.71
N VAL A 54 -1.53 -4.52 20.16
CA VAL A 54 -0.27 -3.74 20.08
C VAL A 54 0.32 -3.52 21.48
N LEU A 55 -0.48 -3.12 22.47
CA LEU A 55 -0.02 -2.99 23.85
C LEU A 55 0.42 -4.35 24.43
N GLY A 56 -0.26 -5.43 24.06
CA GLY A 56 0.13 -6.80 24.38
C GLY A 56 1.49 -7.19 23.81
N VAL A 57 1.74 -6.82 22.56
CA VAL A 57 3.05 -7.01 21.88
C VAL A 57 4.16 -6.29 22.64
N LEU A 58 3.97 -5.00 22.98
CA LEU A 58 4.94 -4.23 23.75
C LEU A 58 5.23 -4.88 25.10
N ARG A 59 4.19 -5.34 25.80
CA ARG A 59 4.35 -6.00 27.10
C ARG A 59 5.15 -7.31 26.98
N VAL A 60 4.84 -8.14 26.00
CA VAL A 60 5.58 -9.41 25.75
C VAL A 60 7.00 -9.12 25.32
N ALA A 61 7.23 -8.06 24.52
CA ALA A 61 8.55 -7.57 24.14
C ALA A 61 9.29 -6.86 25.29
N ARG A 62 8.66 -6.68 26.46
CA ARG A 62 9.23 -5.98 27.63
C ARG A 62 9.67 -4.55 27.31
N VAL A 63 8.78 -3.83 26.63
CA VAL A 63 8.96 -2.40 26.32
C VAL A 63 7.98 -1.60 27.17
N GLU A 64 8.49 -0.63 27.90
CA GLU A 64 7.72 0.24 28.78
C GLU A 64 7.77 1.68 28.26
N PHE A 65 6.63 2.34 28.23
CA PHE A 65 6.48 3.74 27.91
C PHE A 65 6.20 4.53 29.19
N ASP A 66 6.93 5.61 29.39
CA ASP A 66 6.61 6.62 30.39
C ASP A 66 5.68 7.71 29.82
N LEU A 67 5.34 8.69 30.66
CA LEU A 67 4.46 9.79 30.27
C LEU A 67 5.02 10.62 29.10
N PHE A 68 6.35 10.81 29.07
CA PHE A 68 7.01 11.55 27.99
C PHE A 68 6.83 10.85 26.64
N HIS A 69 7.04 9.54 26.58
CA HIS A 69 6.86 8.77 25.35
C HIS A 69 5.42 8.86 24.84
N TRP A 70 4.43 8.72 25.73
CA TRP A 70 3.02 8.88 25.36
C TRP A 70 2.69 10.29 24.88
N ALA A 71 3.20 11.32 25.57
CA ALA A 71 2.97 12.71 25.15
C ALA A 71 3.53 12.98 23.74
N VAL A 72 4.73 12.48 23.43
CA VAL A 72 5.32 12.59 22.11
C VAL A 72 4.47 11.86 21.06
N LEU A 73 4.03 10.63 21.33
CA LEU A 73 3.21 9.85 20.40
C LEU A 73 1.87 10.52 20.11
N ILE A 74 1.18 11.02 21.13
CA ILE A 74 -0.08 11.75 20.97
C ILE A 74 0.16 13.04 20.18
N GLY A 75 1.22 13.77 20.48
CA GLY A 75 1.59 14.97 19.73
C GLY A 75 1.89 14.70 18.26
N LEU A 76 2.61 13.62 17.96
CA LEU A 76 2.89 13.20 16.59
C LEU A 76 1.64 12.75 15.85
N TRP A 77 0.76 12.02 16.51
CA TRP A 77 -0.53 11.62 15.93
C TRP A 77 -1.41 12.83 15.63
N ALA A 78 -1.54 13.76 16.59
CA ALA A 78 -2.29 15.00 16.37
C ALA A 78 -1.69 15.82 15.21
N ALA A 79 -0.36 15.95 15.15
CA ALA A 79 0.33 16.62 14.06
C ALA A 79 0.09 15.93 12.71
N ALA A 80 0.08 14.60 12.67
CA ALA A 80 -0.25 13.84 11.47
C ALA A 80 -1.69 14.12 11.03
N LEU A 81 -2.67 14.05 11.94
CA LEU A 81 -4.07 14.35 11.62
C LEU A 81 -4.25 15.76 11.06
N LEU A 82 -3.65 16.76 11.71
CA LEU A 82 -3.71 18.15 11.24
C LEU A 82 -3.08 18.32 9.85
N TYR A 83 -1.92 17.70 9.64
CA TYR A 83 -1.23 17.73 8.36
C TYR A 83 -2.06 17.08 7.24
N PHE A 84 -2.58 15.86 7.47
CA PHE A 84 -3.36 15.15 6.45
C PHE A 84 -4.69 15.84 6.19
N PHE A 85 -5.38 16.32 7.24
CA PHE A 85 -6.58 17.13 7.07
C PHE A 85 -6.32 18.32 6.16
N TRP A 86 -5.26 19.09 6.44
CA TRP A 86 -4.90 20.24 5.65
C TRP A 86 -4.49 19.88 4.22
N ALA A 87 -3.67 18.84 4.02
CA ALA A 87 -3.17 18.44 2.72
C ALA A 87 -4.27 17.88 1.81
N LEU A 88 -5.14 17.03 2.36
CA LEU A 88 -6.23 16.41 1.60
C LEU A 88 -7.30 17.42 1.18
N ASN A 89 -7.63 18.41 2.03
CA ASN A 89 -8.62 19.43 1.70
C ASN A 89 -8.13 20.49 0.70
N ARG A 90 -6.87 20.44 0.28
CA ARG A 90 -6.28 21.43 -0.64
C ARG A 90 -5.95 20.89 -2.02
N ARG A 91 -6.31 19.66 -2.28
CA ARG A 91 -6.04 19.01 -3.57
C ARG A 91 -7.34 18.67 -4.28
N SER A 92 -7.27 18.69 -5.60
CA SER A 92 -8.29 18.11 -6.48
C SER A 92 -7.73 16.80 -7.02
N PHE A 93 -8.11 15.67 -6.42
CA PHE A 93 -7.55 14.37 -6.76
C PHE A 93 -8.66 13.39 -7.11
N VAL A 94 -8.48 12.64 -8.18
CA VAL A 94 -9.36 11.52 -8.54
C VAL A 94 -8.66 10.22 -8.23
N TYR A 95 -9.30 9.38 -7.44
CA TYR A 95 -8.79 8.06 -7.09
C TYR A 95 -8.96 7.11 -8.27
N ILE A 96 -7.86 6.50 -8.69
CA ILE A 96 -7.81 5.58 -9.83
C ILE A 96 -7.17 4.25 -9.42
N TRP A 97 -7.35 3.21 -10.21
CA TRP A 97 -6.74 1.89 -10.05
C TRP A 97 -6.83 1.35 -8.61
N ASP A 98 -5.71 0.93 -8.05
CA ASP A 98 -5.61 0.42 -6.68
C ASP A 98 -6.24 1.35 -5.65
N TYR A 99 -6.10 2.66 -5.82
CA TYR A 99 -6.58 3.68 -4.88
C TYR A 99 -8.11 3.71 -4.83
N ALA A 100 -8.75 3.65 -6.01
CA ALA A 100 -10.20 3.60 -6.13
C ALA A 100 -10.75 2.24 -5.67
N ASN A 101 -10.05 1.14 -5.97
CA ASN A 101 -10.50 -0.20 -5.65
C ASN A 101 -10.70 -0.40 -4.14
N TYR A 102 -9.84 0.14 -3.27
CA TYR A 102 -10.04 0.04 -1.82
C TYR A 102 -11.22 0.86 -1.32
N LEU A 103 -11.46 2.03 -1.90
CA LEU A 103 -12.65 2.82 -1.59
C LEU A 103 -13.92 2.10 -2.05
N THR A 104 -13.91 1.49 -3.24
CA THR A 104 -15.02 0.68 -3.73
C THR A 104 -15.27 -0.54 -2.84
N LYS A 105 -14.22 -1.22 -2.37
CA LYS A 105 -14.34 -2.31 -1.38
C LYS A 105 -14.95 -1.82 -0.06
N GLN A 106 -14.68 -0.58 0.36
CA GLN A 106 -15.31 0.02 1.53
C GLN A 106 -16.83 0.15 1.35
N TYR A 107 -17.28 0.74 0.24
CA TYR A 107 -18.72 0.85 -0.05
C TYR A 107 -19.39 -0.51 -0.21
N SER A 108 -18.72 -1.46 -0.85
CA SER A 108 -19.25 -2.83 -1.01
C SER A 108 -19.42 -3.55 0.34
N ALA A 109 -18.45 -3.36 1.26
CA ALA A 109 -18.55 -3.93 2.60
C ALA A 109 -19.70 -3.31 3.40
N GLU A 110 -19.87 -1.98 3.34
CA GLU A 110 -21.01 -1.29 3.97
C GLU A 110 -22.33 -1.82 3.44
N ALA A 111 -22.53 -1.88 2.12
CA ALA A 111 -23.72 -2.40 1.49
C ALA A 111 -24.02 -3.85 1.92
N ALA A 112 -22.98 -4.69 2.04
CA ALA A 112 -23.13 -6.07 2.50
C ALA A 112 -23.52 -6.14 3.98
N PHE A 113 -22.94 -5.32 4.85
CA PHE A 113 -23.32 -5.27 6.28
C PHE A 113 -24.73 -4.73 6.51
N LEU A 114 -25.24 -3.85 5.64
CA LEU A 114 -26.64 -3.41 5.66
C LEU A 114 -27.62 -4.54 5.31
N GLN A 115 -27.19 -5.56 4.57
CA GLN A 115 -27.97 -6.78 4.34
C GLN A 115 -27.94 -7.74 5.55
N GLY A 116 -27.03 -7.50 6.49
CA GLY A 116 -26.86 -8.24 7.73
C GLY A 116 -25.40 -8.69 7.96
N PRO A 117 -25.06 -8.99 9.23
CA PRO A 117 -23.69 -9.37 9.60
C PRO A 117 -23.14 -10.55 8.80
N GLY A 118 -23.98 -11.57 8.52
CA GLY A 118 -23.56 -12.74 7.74
C GLY A 118 -23.19 -12.42 6.30
N ALA A 119 -23.89 -11.49 5.64
CA ALA A 119 -23.53 -11.01 4.31
C ALA A 119 -22.24 -10.18 4.34
N GLY A 120 -22.12 -9.26 5.33
CA GLY A 120 -20.91 -8.46 5.52
C GLY A 120 -19.66 -9.31 5.73
N PHE A 121 -19.69 -10.28 6.63
CA PHE A 121 -18.55 -11.17 6.85
C PHE A 121 -18.26 -12.03 5.62
N ARG A 122 -19.25 -12.54 4.91
CA ARG A 122 -19.00 -13.26 3.64
C ARG A 122 -18.30 -12.36 2.61
N SER A 123 -18.72 -11.10 2.47
CA SER A 123 -18.06 -10.14 1.57
C SER A 123 -16.59 -9.93 1.94
N ILE A 124 -16.27 -9.79 3.24
CA ILE A 124 -14.88 -9.68 3.69
C ILE A 124 -14.10 -10.96 3.39
N PHE A 125 -14.63 -12.13 3.77
CA PHE A 125 -13.92 -13.41 3.61
C PHE A 125 -13.73 -13.81 2.14
N SER A 126 -14.71 -13.58 1.27
CA SER A 126 -14.57 -13.84 -0.16
C SER A 126 -13.48 -12.98 -0.80
N SER A 127 -13.28 -11.75 -0.32
CA SER A 127 -12.24 -10.85 -0.84
C SER A 127 -10.81 -11.23 -0.44
N LEU A 128 -10.61 -12.17 0.48
CA LEU A 128 -9.26 -12.52 0.96
C LEU A 128 -8.41 -13.22 -0.10
N THR A 129 -9.02 -13.77 -1.13
CA THR A 129 -8.34 -14.33 -2.31
C THR A 129 -8.22 -13.35 -3.48
N ASP A 130 -8.88 -12.19 -3.40
CA ASP A 130 -8.80 -11.15 -4.42
C ASP A 130 -7.45 -10.42 -4.36
N ASP A 131 -7.12 -9.73 -5.45
CA ASP A 131 -5.98 -8.80 -5.50
C ASP A 131 -6.12 -7.66 -4.48
N TYR A 132 -7.37 -7.25 -4.20
CA TYR A 132 -7.75 -6.19 -3.27
C TYR A 132 -8.63 -6.75 -2.17
N THR A 133 -8.04 -6.96 -0.99
CA THR A 133 -8.78 -7.48 0.16
C THR A 133 -9.60 -6.38 0.87
N SER A 134 -10.81 -6.71 1.29
CA SER A 134 -11.65 -5.83 2.13
C SER A 134 -11.24 -5.83 3.61
N PHE A 135 -10.14 -6.49 3.99
CA PHE A 135 -9.75 -6.64 5.41
C PHE A 135 -9.58 -5.30 6.13
N ILE A 136 -9.02 -4.29 5.45
CA ILE A 136 -8.81 -2.96 6.04
C ILE A 136 -10.12 -2.24 6.37
N THR A 137 -11.22 -2.54 5.69
CA THR A 137 -12.52 -1.87 5.92
C THR A 137 -13.02 -2.07 7.35
N LEU A 138 -12.66 -3.21 7.99
CA LEU A 138 -12.93 -3.48 9.40
C LEU A 138 -12.33 -2.44 10.35
N PHE A 139 -11.35 -1.68 9.93
CA PHE A 139 -10.64 -0.71 10.77
C PHE A 139 -10.95 0.74 10.38
N VAL A 140 -11.45 0.98 9.18
CA VAL A 140 -11.66 2.32 8.64
C VAL A 140 -13.12 2.78 8.78
N GLU A 141 -14.08 1.87 8.84
CA GLU A 141 -15.50 2.20 8.84
C GLU A 141 -15.92 3.14 9.96
N PHE A 142 -15.43 2.96 11.19
CA PHE A 142 -15.86 3.80 12.31
C PHE A 142 -15.64 5.30 12.06
N PRO A 143 -14.41 5.79 11.68
CA PRO A 143 -14.26 7.19 11.34
C PRO A 143 -14.90 7.53 9.98
N PHE A 144 -14.99 6.59 9.04
CA PHE A 144 -15.49 6.85 7.69
C PHE A 144 -17.00 7.13 7.67
N CYS A 145 -17.80 6.42 8.45
CA CYS A 145 -19.24 6.67 8.55
C CYS A 145 -19.58 8.05 9.13
N LEU A 146 -18.64 8.69 9.84
CA LEU A 146 -18.77 10.04 10.40
C LEU A 146 -18.22 11.14 9.48
N SER A 147 -17.70 10.77 8.30
CA SER A 147 -17.04 11.67 7.37
C SER A 147 -17.93 12.02 6.16
N ALA A 148 -17.40 12.86 5.25
CA ALA A 148 -18.05 13.15 3.98
C ALA A 148 -18.09 11.98 2.98
N ARG A 149 -17.52 10.82 3.34
CA ARG A 149 -17.51 9.56 2.57
C ARG A 149 -16.91 9.70 1.17
N THR A 150 -15.95 10.59 1.01
CA THR A 150 -15.17 10.77 -0.22
C THR A 150 -13.88 9.97 -0.18
N GLY A 151 -13.14 9.91 -1.29
CA GLY A 151 -11.82 9.29 -1.32
C GLY A 151 -10.83 9.96 -0.37
N ASP A 152 -10.84 11.29 -0.25
CA ASP A 152 -10.01 12.03 0.70
C ASP A 152 -10.41 11.76 2.16
N SER A 153 -11.71 11.62 2.43
CA SER A 153 -12.20 11.17 3.74
C SER A 153 -11.69 9.77 4.06
N PHE A 154 -11.72 8.87 3.08
CA PHE A 154 -11.22 7.49 3.26
C PHE A 154 -9.72 7.46 3.58
N ALA A 155 -8.92 8.27 2.86
CA ALA A 155 -7.49 8.43 3.16
C ALA A 155 -7.28 8.98 4.58
N PHE A 156 -8.04 10.02 4.98
CA PHE A 156 -7.96 10.59 6.33
C PHE A 156 -8.35 9.59 7.42
N CYS A 157 -9.39 8.80 7.19
CA CYS A 157 -9.86 7.78 8.13
C CYS A 157 -8.83 6.66 8.31
N GLN A 158 -8.08 6.29 7.26
CA GLN A 158 -6.93 5.40 7.41
C GLN A 158 -5.85 6.02 8.31
N VAL A 159 -5.53 7.30 8.14
CA VAL A 159 -4.57 8.00 9.02
C VAL A 159 -5.04 7.96 10.46
N PHE A 160 -6.32 8.26 10.71
CA PHE A 160 -6.91 8.23 12.04
C PHE A 160 -6.75 6.86 12.72
N SER A 161 -7.04 5.79 12.00
CA SER A 161 -7.04 4.43 12.55
C SER A 161 -5.65 3.80 12.65
N ILE A 162 -4.76 4.03 11.65
CA ILE A 162 -3.49 3.29 11.52
C ILE A 162 -2.35 3.98 12.27
N VAL A 163 -2.26 5.32 12.20
CA VAL A 163 -1.11 6.06 12.74
C VAL A 163 -0.87 5.84 14.22
N PRO A 164 -1.88 5.82 15.10
CA PRO A 164 -1.64 5.59 16.53
C PRO A 164 -0.92 4.27 16.81
N MET A 165 -1.36 3.20 16.13
CA MET A 165 -0.80 1.86 16.30
C MET A 165 0.61 1.76 15.70
N LEU A 166 0.79 2.30 14.50
CA LEU A 166 2.08 2.30 13.82
C LEU A 166 3.14 3.10 14.59
N LEU A 167 2.82 4.31 15.05
CA LEU A 167 3.71 5.13 15.88
C LEU A 167 4.08 4.43 17.19
N THR A 168 3.09 3.77 17.83
CA THR A 168 3.33 3.02 19.07
C THR A 168 4.32 1.88 18.85
N LEU A 169 4.20 1.13 17.74
CA LEU A 169 5.12 0.05 17.42
C LEU A 169 6.52 0.55 17.01
N LEU A 170 6.58 1.63 16.22
CA LEU A 170 7.85 2.27 15.85
C LEU A 170 8.59 2.77 17.09
N ALA A 171 7.90 3.46 17.99
CA ALA A 171 8.47 3.90 19.27
C ALA A 171 8.91 2.70 20.12
N GLY A 172 8.11 1.63 20.13
CA GLY A 172 8.46 0.38 20.79
C GLY A 172 9.75 -0.23 20.26
N LEU A 173 9.92 -0.25 18.94
CA LEU A 173 11.16 -0.72 18.29
C LEU A 173 12.35 0.16 18.62
N VAL A 174 12.18 1.50 18.60
CA VAL A 174 13.23 2.44 19.02
C VAL A 174 13.69 2.11 20.45
N LEU A 175 12.75 2.00 21.38
CA LEU A 175 13.09 1.71 22.78
C LEU A 175 13.72 0.33 22.93
N LYS A 176 13.19 -0.69 22.26
CA LYS A 176 13.71 -2.07 22.32
C LYS A 176 15.14 -2.17 21.80
N VAL A 177 15.40 -1.64 20.61
CA VAL A 177 16.74 -1.62 20.04
C VAL A 177 17.69 -0.79 20.89
N GLY A 178 17.23 0.36 21.42
CA GLY A 178 18.00 1.19 22.34
C GLY A 178 18.39 0.47 23.63
N GLN A 179 17.48 -0.33 24.21
CA GLN A 179 17.76 -1.19 25.37
C GLN A 179 18.81 -2.26 25.02
N MET A 180 18.66 -2.96 23.90
CA MET A 180 19.58 -3.98 23.43
C MET A 180 20.98 -3.43 23.15
N LEU A 181 21.08 -2.26 22.54
CA LEU A 181 22.34 -1.56 22.26
C LEU A 181 22.93 -0.87 23.50
N ARG A 182 22.19 -0.78 24.60
CA ARG A 182 22.54 -0.05 25.82
C ARG A 182 22.92 1.41 25.54
N VAL A 183 22.07 2.09 24.71
CA VAL A 183 22.29 3.48 24.33
C VAL A 183 22.24 4.39 25.58
N LYS A 184 23.30 5.20 25.78
CA LYS A 184 23.42 6.09 26.97
C LYS A 184 22.47 7.29 26.88
N HIS A 185 22.34 7.89 25.71
CA HIS A 185 21.56 9.11 25.48
C HIS A 185 20.16 8.79 24.93
N ARG A 186 19.34 8.11 25.75
CA ARG A 186 18.02 7.56 25.35
C ARG A 186 17.08 8.61 24.79
N PHE A 187 17.07 9.82 25.35
CA PHE A 187 16.23 10.93 24.87
C PHE A 187 16.53 11.28 23.41
N TRP A 188 17.80 11.56 23.08
CA TRP A 188 18.19 11.89 21.71
C TRP A 188 17.99 10.72 20.76
N TYR A 189 18.31 9.53 21.21
CA TYR A 189 18.10 8.32 20.43
C TYR A 189 16.62 8.12 20.07
N PHE A 190 15.72 8.33 21.04
CA PHE A 190 14.28 8.22 20.82
C PHE A 190 13.78 9.22 19.78
N LEU A 191 14.15 10.50 19.91
CA LEU A 191 13.75 11.53 18.95
C LEU A 191 14.32 11.29 17.55
N ILE A 192 15.61 10.91 17.45
CA ILE A 192 16.24 10.58 16.17
C ILE A 192 15.56 9.34 15.55
N GLY A 193 15.29 8.31 16.34
CA GLY A 193 14.60 7.12 15.88
C GLY A 193 13.21 7.43 15.32
N LEU A 194 12.45 8.29 15.97
CA LEU A 194 11.13 8.72 15.50
C LEU A 194 11.19 9.68 14.31
N SER A 195 12.31 10.36 14.05
CA SER A 195 12.42 11.25 12.89
C SER A 195 12.25 10.52 11.56
N TRP A 196 12.43 9.19 11.53
CA TRP A 196 12.11 8.35 10.38
C TRP A 196 10.68 8.57 9.85
N THR A 197 9.72 8.76 10.74
CA THR A 197 8.31 8.98 10.36
C THR A 197 8.10 10.23 9.50
N PHE A 198 9.02 11.20 9.58
CA PHE A 198 8.98 12.43 8.80
C PHE A 198 9.90 12.38 7.58
N THR A 199 11.00 11.63 7.66
CA THR A 199 12.03 11.61 6.64
C THR A 199 11.85 10.47 5.63
N TYR A 200 10.99 9.49 5.93
CA TYR A 200 10.67 8.43 4.99
C TYR A 200 9.40 8.77 4.18
N PRO A 201 9.54 9.06 2.88
CA PRO A 201 8.44 9.65 2.10
C PRO A 201 7.28 8.69 1.87
N TRP A 202 7.57 7.39 1.77
CA TRP A 202 6.59 6.39 1.33
C TRP A 202 5.49 6.08 2.33
N LEU A 203 5.73 6.28 3.64
CA LEU A 203 4.66 6.21 4.65
C LEU A 203 3.58 7.25 4.36
N ARG A 204 4.00 8.48 4.05
CA ARG A 204 3.09 9.56 3.71
C ARG A 204 2.39 9.31 2.36
N MET A 205 3.13 8.82 1.37
CA MET A 205 2.57 8.54 0.03
C MET A 205 1.46 7.51 0.10
N SER A 206 1.67 6.39 0.78
CA SER A 206 0.63 5.37 0.95
C SER A 206 -0.62 5.93 1.65
N ALA A 207 -0.45 6.79 2.65
CA ALA A 207 -1.56 7.45 3.33
C ALA A 207 -2.30 8.45 2.42
N MET A 208 -1.56 9.27 1.65
CA MET A 208 -2.16 10.23 0.70
C MET A 208 -2.95 9.54 -0.42
N LEU A 209 -2.53 8.36 -0.83
CA LEU A 209 -3.17 7.57 -1.88
C LEU A 209 -4.23 6.60 -1.35
N ALA A 210 -4.51 6.63 -0.05
CA ALA A 210 -5.43 5.69 0.60
C ALA A 210 -5.07 4.20 0.37
N GLN A 211 -3.79 3.90 0.17
CA GLN A 211 -3.31 2.53 0.00
C GLN A 211 -3.17 1.85 1.36
N PRO A 212 -3.68 0.63 1.56
CA PRO A 212 -3.62 -0.05 2.85
C PRO A 212 -2.27 -0.71 3.15
N ASP A 213 -1.27 -0.52 2.31
CA ASP A 213 0.03 -1.17 2.44
C ASP A 213 0.71 -0.88 3.78
N TRP A 214 0.62 0.34 4.24
CA TRP A 214 1.15 0.76 5.54
C TRP A 214 0.41 0.15 6.74
N PHE A 215 -0.83 -0.33 6.54
CA PHE A 215 -1.55 -1.11 7.56
C PHE A 215 -0.83 -2.43 7.88
N GLY A 216 -0.29 -3.11 6.86
CA GLY A 216 0.51 -4.31 7.04
C GLY A 216 1.76 -4.12 7.90
N LEU A 217 2.31 -2.90 7.95
CA LEU A 217 3.46 -2.58 8.80
C LEU A 217 3.17 -2.74 10.30
N ILE A 218 1.93 -2.55 10.75
CA ILE A 218 1.55 -2.80 12.14
C ILE A 218 1.92 -4.22 12.54
N PHE A 219 1.60 -5.18 11.68
CA PHE A 219 1.85 -6.59 11.92
C PHE A 219 3.31 -6.96 11.71
N ALA A 220 3.97 -6.41 10.68
CA ALA A 220 5.39 -6.63 10.42
C ALA A 220 6.26 -6.12 11.59
N PHE A 221 6.00 -4.92 12.11
CA PHE A 221 6.71 -4.40 13.29
C PHE A 221 6.37 -5.13 14.58
N SER A 222 5.14 -5.67 14.69
CA SER A 222 4.79 -6.57 15.80
C SER A 222 5.62 -7.85 15.77
N ILE A 223 5.81 -8.46 14.59
CA ILE A 223 6.68 -9.63 14.42
C ILE A 223 8.12 -9.30 14.84
N LEU A 224 8.66 -8.16 14.38
CA LEU A 224 9.99 -7.71 14.80
C LEU A 224 10.11 -7.60 16.31
N LEU A 225 9.22 -6.85 16.96
CA LEU A 225 9.25 -6.65 18.41
C LEU A 225 9.20 -7.96 19.19
N LEU A 226 8.39 -8.92 18.74
CA LEU A 226 8.24 -10.21 19.39
C LEU A 226 9.45 -11.12 19.21
N THR A 227 10.30 -10.89 18.21
CA THR A 227 11.40 -11.79 17.85
C THR A 227 12.79 -11.26 18.20
N LEU A 228 12.99 -9.92 18.29
CA LEU A 228 14.33 -9.30 18.42
C LEU A 228 15.18 -9.87 19.55
N ASP A 229 14.62 -10.16 20.73
CA ASP A 229 15.30 -10.71 21.90
C ASP A 229 14.91 -12.16 22.22
N PHE A 230 14.08 -12.76 21.40
CA PHE A 230 13.58 -14.11 21.62
C PHE A 230 14.52 -15.15 20.99
N ARG A 231 14.78 -16.25 21.68
CA ARG A 231 15.74 -17.29 21.27
C ARG A 231 15.19 -18.72 21.30
N PHE A 232 13.88 -18.87 21.50
CA PHE A 232 13.25 -20.20 21.64
C PHE A 232 13.82 -21.08 22.78
N GLU A 233 14.47 -20.49 23.78
CA GLU A 233 15.01 -21.23 24.92
C GLU A 233 13.89 -21.90 25.74
N LYS A 234 12.78 -21.20 25.87
CA LYS A 234 11.58 -21.67 26.56
C LYS A 234 10.34 -21.41 25.69
N PRO A 235 9.32 -22.28 25.76
CA PRO A 235 8.05 -22.01 25.10
C PRO A 235 7.35 -20.84 25.78
N GLU A 236 6.91 -19.85 24.98
CA GLU A 236 6.11 -18.72 25.42
C GLU A 236 4.78 -18.71 24.64
N PRO A 237 3.72 -19.39 25.12
CA PRO A 237 2.49 -19.59 24.35
C PRO A 237 1.82 -18.28 23.89
N VAL A 238 1.81 -17.24 24.75
CA VAL A 238 1.24 -15.93 24.41
C VAL A 238 2.05 -15.28 23.28
N ARG A 239 3.38 -15.38 23.30
CA ARG A 239 4.24 -14.87 22.24
C ARG A 239 4.00 -15.61 20.93
N TYR A 240 3.87 -16.93 20.99
CA TYR A 240 3.59 -17.75 19.81
C TYR A 240 2.23 -17.41 19.20
N ALA A 241 1.20 -17.23 20.03
CA ALA A 241 -0.12 -16.83 19.57
C ALA A 241 -0.09 -15.45 18.90
N LEU A 242 0.58 -14.47 19.51
CA LEU A 242 0.74 -13.12 18.92
C LEU A 242 1.54 -13.13 17.62
N LEU A 243 2.60 -13.94 17.54
CA LEU A 243 3.39 -14.13 16.30
C LEU A 243 2.51 -14.74 15.19
N PHE A 244 1.74 -15.77 15.52
CA PHE A 244 0.82 -16.39 14.56
C PHE A 244 -0.23 -15.39 14.06
N LEU A 245 -0.89 -14.68 14.98
CA LEU A 245 -1.91 -13.70 14.63
C LEU A 245 -1.33 -12.54 13.78
N ALA A 246 -0.15 -12.02 14.15
CA ALA A 246 0.52 -10.99 13.37
C ALA A 246 0.94 -11.50 11.98
N THR A 247 1.41 -12.75 11.88
CA THR A 247 1.77 -13.37 10.59
C THR A 247 0.55 -13.57 9.70
N ALA A 248 -0.55 -14.06 10.25
CA ALA A 248 -1.81 -14.17 9.51
C ALA A 248 -2.30 -12.80 9.04
N ALA A 249 -2.35 -11.82 9.94
CA ALA A 249 -2.86 -10.49 9.64
C ALA A 249 -1.99 -9.73 8.61
N VAL A 250 -0.67 -9.88 8.62
CA VAL A 250 0.19 -9.24 7.62
C VAL A 250 -0.06 -9.81 6.20
N ILE A 251 -0.29 -11.12 6.08
CA ILE A 251 -0.62 -11.76 4.81
C ILE A 251 -2.01 -11.32 4.33
N LEU A 252 -3.00 -11.22 5.26
CA LEU A 252 -4.35 -10.78 4.97
C LEU A 252 -4.43 -9.30 4.60
N SER A 253 -3.50 -8.48 5.07
CA SER A 253 -3.49 -7.04 4.76
C SER A 253 -3.15 -6.77 3.30
N ARG A 254 -2.14 -7.44 2.77
CA ARG A 254 -1.73 -7.38 1.35
C ARG A 254 -0.95 -8.63 0.97
N ARG A 255 -1.27 -9.21 -0.19
CA ARG A 255 -0.68 -10.47 -0.67
C ARG A 255 0.85 -10.48 -0.77
N TRP A 256 1.49 -9.36 -1.12
CA TRP A 256 2.96 -9.34 -1.26
C TRP A 256 3.71 -9.33 0.08
N TYR A 257 3.07 -9.06 1.21
CA TYR A 257 3.72 -9.26 2.52
C TYR A 257 4.13 -10.70 2.81
N ARG A 258 3.62 -11.68 2.02
CA ARG A 258 4.13 -13.05 2.08
C ARG A 258 5.63 -13.14 1.82
N TYR A 259 6.19 -12.28 0.95
CA TYR A 259 7.63 -12.24 0.69
C TYR A 259 8.42 -11.76 1.91
N PHE A 260 7.91 -10.76 2.62
CA PHE A 260 8.42 -10.35 3.92
C PHE A 260 8.36 -11.50 4.94
N VAL A 261 7.24 -12.18 5.05
CA VAL A 261 7.06 -13.30 6.00
C VAL A 261 8.09 -14.39 5.74
N VAL A 262 8.25 -14.83 4.49
CA VAL A 262 9.22 -15.86 4.12
C VAL A 262 10.64 -15.37 4.34
N GLY A 263 11.01 -14.19 3.82
CA GLY A 263 12.35 -13.61 3.95
C GLY A 263 12.73 -13.37 5.40
N TYR A 264 11.83 -12.81 6.19
CA TYR A 264 12.07 -12.50 7.58
C TYR A 264 12.23 -13.75 8.46
N TYR A 265 11.30 -14.71 8.39
CA TYR A 265 11.39 -15.92 9.21
C TYR A 265 12.57 -16.81 8.81
N PHE A 266 12.93 -16.84 7.53
CA PHE A 266 14.15 -17.51 7.10
C PHE A 266 15.40 -16.83 7.69
N ALA A 267 15.53 -15.51 7.56
CA ALA A 267 16.62 -14.74 8.14
C ALA A 267 16.71 -14.96 9.67
N TYR A 268 15.57 -14.92 10.34
CA TYR A 268 15.47 -15.12 11.78
C TYR A 268 15.85 -16.55 12.18
N ALA A 269 15.39 -17.57 11.46
CA ALA A 269 15.75 -18.96 11.69
C ALA A 269 17.27 -19.19 11.55
N VAL A 270 17.90 -18.63 10.52
CA VAL A 270 19.36 -18.67 10.34
C VAL A 270 20.07 -18.08 11.56
N LEU A 271 19.62 -16.95 12.09
CA LEU A 271 20.24 -16.34 13.28
C LEU A 271 20.06 -17.19 14.53
N VAL A 272 18.90 -17.82 14.72
CA VAL A 272 18.66 -18.74 15.85
C VAL A 272 19.57 -19.96 15.73
N LEU A 273 19.71 -20.55 14.53
CA LEU A 273 20.60 -21.68 14.28
C LEU A 273 22.07 -21.34 14.53
N VAL A 274 22.53 -20.17 14.04
CA VAL A 274 23.90 -19.67 14.31
C VAL A 274 24.13 -19.46 15.80
N SER A 275 23.13 -18.88 16.50
CA SER A 275 23.19 -18.71 17.96
C SER A 275 23.28 -20.06 18.67
N SER A 276 22.43 -21.01 18.29
CA SER A 276 22.42 -22.37 18.87
C SER A 276 23.74 -23.11 18.64
N ALA A 277 24.34 -22.98 17.45
CA ALA A 277 25.65 -23.56 17.15
C ALA A 277 26.76 -22.96 18.04
N ARG A 278 26.72 -21.65 18.33
CA ARG A 278 27.66 -21.00 19.26
C ARG A 278 27.48 -21.51 20.69
N ILE A 279 26.25 -21.67 21.17
CA ILE A 279 25.90 -22.20 22.48
C ILE A 279 26.38 -23.66 22.60
N ALA A 280 26.19 -24.48 21.57
CA ALA A 280 26.66 -25.84 21.52
C ALA A 280 28.21 -25.95 21.60
N ARG A 281 28.92 -25.05 20.88
CA ARG A 281 30.38 -24.95 20.93
C ARG A 281 30.89 -24.49 22.31
N ALA A 282 30.10 -23.72 23.05
CA ALA A 282 30.39 -23.35 24.43
C ALA A 282 30.07 -24.46 25.44
N GLY A 283 29.77 -25.66 24.99
CA GLY A 283 29.50 -26.83 25.85
C GLY A 283 28.03 -27.02 26.25
N GLN A 284 27.16 -26.08 25.93
CA GLN A 284 25.74 -26.11 26.32
C GLN A 284 24.85 -26.80 25.26
N LYS A 285 25.21 -28.04 24.86
CA LYS A 285 24.55 -28.78 23.77
C LYS A 285 23.04 -28.97 24.00
N GLN A 286 22.61 -29.25 25.23
CA GLN A 286 21.20 -29.47 25.54
C GLN A 286 20.35 -28.19 25.31
N GLN A 287 20.87 -27.04 25.71
CA GLN A 287 20.20 -25.76 25.49
C GLN A 287 20.10 -25.44 24.00
N ALA A 288 21.17 -25.66 23.24
CA ALA A 288 21.17 -25.50 21.79
C ALA A 288 20.11 -26.37 21.10
N LEU A 289 20.03 -27.66 21.51
CA LEU A 289 19.04 -28.59 20.97
C LEU A 289 17.60 -28.15 21.29
N LEU A 290 17.36 -27.65 22.51
CA LEU A 290 16.05 -27.12 22.91
C LEU A 290 15.64 -25.92 22.05
N GLN A 291 16.55 -24.97 21.75
CA GLN A 291 16.27 -23.85 20.88
C GLN A 291 15.87 -24.32 19.46
N VAL A 292 16.63 -25.22 18.87
CA VAL A 292 16.34 -25.74 17.53
C VAL A 292 15.01 -26.50 17.51
N ARG A 293 14.79 -27.38 18.50
CA ARG A 293 13.52 -28.12 18.62
C ARG A 293 12.33 -27.18 18.72
N ASN A 294 12.39 -26.17 19.59
CA ASN A 294 11.28 -25.24 19.81
C ASN A 294 11.04 -24.36 18.57
N LEU A 295 12.10 -23.97 17.83
CA LEU A 295 11.97 -23.27 16.56
C LEU A 295 11.22 -24.13 15.53
N ILE A 296 11.63 -25.39 15.38
CA ILE A 296 10.99 -26.34 14.45
C ILE A 296 9.52 -26.56 14.84
N LEU A 297 9.25 -26.82 16.12
CA LEU A 297 7.88 -27.02 16.60
C LEU A 297 7.01 -25.78 16.35
N PHE A 298 7.53 -24.58 16.62
CA PHE A 298 6.81 -23.34 16.31
C PHE A 298 6.51 -23.23 14.81
N GLY A 299 7.50 -23.49 13.95
CA GLY A 299 7.33 -23.44 12.49
C GLY A 299 6.27 -24.44 12.00
N LEU A 300 6.32 -25.67 12.47
CA LEU A 300 5.35 -26.72 12.11
C LEU A 300 3.94 -26.39 12.61
N MET A 301 3.81 -25.90 13.85
CA MET A 301 2.52 -25.48 14.42
C MET A 301 1.94 -24.28 13.67
N ALA A 302 2.76 -23.28 13.34
CA ALA A 302 2.34 -22.10 12.58
C ALA A 302 1.89 -22.50 11.15
N MET A 303 2.64 -23.37 10.49
CA MET A 303 2.29 -23.89 9.16
C MET A 303 0.97 -24.70 9.21
N ALA A 304 0.83 -25.61 10.17
CA ALA A 304 -0.39 -26.38 10.34
C ALA A 304 -1.61 -25.48 10.60
N ALA A 305 -1.46 -24.49 11.48
CA ALA A 305 -2.53 -23.53 11.75
C ALA A 305 -2.89 -22.66 10.53
N MET A 306 -1.90 -22.23 9.74
CA MET A 306 -2.14 -21.52 8.49
C MET A 306 -2.90 -22.36 7.48
N VAL A 307 -2.50 -23.62 7.29
CA VAL A 307 -3.19 -24.55 6.39
C VAL A 307 -4.61 -24.85 6.89
N LEU A 308 -4.82 -25.09 8.17
CA LEU A 308 -6.13 -25.44 8.72
C LEU A 308 -7.10 -24.25 8.73
N LEU A 309 -6.61 -23.05 9.04
CA LEU A 309 -7.48 -21.87 9.23
C LEU A 309 -7.59 -20.99 7.98
N LEU A 310 -6.57 -20.99 7.13
CA LEU A 310 -6.48 -20.09 5.96
C LEU A 310 -6.28 -20.86 4.65
N TRP A 311 -6.76 -22.10 4.58
CA TRP A 311 -6.62 -22.96 3.39
C TRP A 311 -7.00 -22.29 2.06
N PRO A 312 -8.13 -21.57 1.96
CA PRO A 312 -8.48 -20.91 0.69
C PRO A 312 -7.38 -19.94 0.21
N ILE A 313 -6.74 -19.22 1.14
CA ILE A 313 -5.66 -18.27 0.82
C ILE A 313 -4.38 -19.02 0.48
N VAL A 314 -4.04 -20.05 1.26
CA VAL A 314 -2.85 -20.88 1.03
C VAL A 314 -2.95 -21.58 -0.32
N SER A 315 -4.09 -22.20 -0.64
CA SER A 315 -4.31 -22.87 -1.92
C SER A 315 -4.27 -21.90 -3.11
N HIS A 316 -4.85 -20.71 -2.95
CA HIS A 316 -4.77 -19.67 -3.98
C HIS A 316 -3.32 -19.21 -4.22
N ILE A 317 -2.55 -18.97 -3.14
CA ILE A 317 -1.13 -18.59 -3.25
C ILE A 317 -0.30 -19.66 -3.96
N LEU A 318 -0.59 -20.93 -3.72
CA LEU A 318 0.15 -22.05 -4.32
C LEU A 318 -0.25 -22.34 -5.76
N GLY A 319 -1.51 -22.09 -6.11
CA GLY A 319 -2.07 -22.42 -7.43
C GLY A 319 -2.05 -21.26 -8.44
N TYR A 320 -1.83 -20.03 -8.01
CA TYR A 320 -1.86 -18.86 -8.89
C TYR A 320 -0.45 -18.47 -9.37
N ASP A 321 -0.26 -18.48 -10.68
CA ASP A 321 0.99 -17.98 -11.29
C ASP A 321 0.91 -16.45 -11.47
N TYR A 322 1.62 -15.75 -10.61
CA TYR A 322 1.70 -14.29 -10.68
C TYR A 322 2.64 -13.79 -11.77
N SER A 323 3.49 -14.65 -12.33
CA SER A 323 4.44 -14.25 -13.38
C SER A 323 3.74 -13.90 -14.67
N ASP A 324 2.69 -14.62 -15.04
CA ASP A 324 1.89 -14.36 -16.24
C ASP A 324 1.31 -12.95 -16.27
N ARG A 325 0.90 -12.44 -15.10
CA ARG A 325 0.22 -11.16 -14.99
C ARG A 325 1.14 -9.98 -14.66
N TYR A 326 2.26 -10.23 -13.96
CA TYR A 326 3.10 -9.17 -13.40
C TYR A 326 4.54 -9.15 -13.91
N SER A 327 4.97 -10.12 -14.74
CA SER A 327 6.33 -10.16 -15.33
C SER A 327 6.67 -8.91 -16.14
N TYR A 328 5.66 -8.25 -16.68
CA TYR A 328 5.81 -7.00 -17.40
C TYR A 328 6.42 -5.87 -16.56
N TYR A 329 6.09 -5.83 -15.26
CA TYR A 329 6.67 -4.86 -14.34
C TYR A 329 8.08 -5.24 -13.86
N ASN A 330 8.71 -6.25 -14.48
CA ASN A 330 10.09 -6.65 -14.18
C ASN A 330 11.08 -5.86 -15.03
N GLU A 331 11.30 -4.60 -14.67
CA GLU A 331 12.18 -3.66 -15.35
C GLU A 331 13.64 -3.77 -14.83
N GLY A 332 14.36 -4.82 -15.21
CA GLY A 332 15.78 -5.00 -14.85
C GLY A 332 16.01 -5.80 -13.56
N GLY A 333 15.00 -6.41 -13.00
CA GLY A 333 15.10 -7.42 -11.94
C GLY A 333 15.78 -6.94 -10.66
N PHE A 334 16.52 -7.84 -10.03
CA PHE A 334 17.15 -7.60 -8.72
C PHE A 334 18.14 -6.43 -8.71
N ALA A 335 18.94 -6.24 -9.77
CA ALA A 335 19.94 -5.17 -9.82
C ALA A 335 19.28 -3.78 -9.91
N ALA A 336 18.23 -3.66 -10.72
CA ALA A 336 17.44 -2.43 -10.81
C ALA A 336 16.75 -2.13 -9.48
N GLU A 337 16.23 -3.15 -8.80
CA GLU A 337 15.59 -3.00 -7.49
C GLU A 337 16.53 -2.43 -6.43
N ILE A 338 17.78 -2.90 -6.37
CA ILE A 338 18.79 -2.32 -5.46
C ILE A 338 18.92 -0.81 -5.71
N SER A 339 19.06 -0.40 -6.97
CA SER A 339 19.15 1.01 -7.34
C SER A 339 17.90 1.79 -6.91
N LEU A 340 16.70 1.25 -7.18
CA LEU A 340 15.43 1.84 -6.77
C LEU A 340 15.35 2.04 -5.25
N GLN A 341 15.78 1.05 -4.46
CA GLN A 341 15.76 1.15 -3.00
C GLN A 341 16.63 2.31 -2.49
N PHE A 342 17.83 2.50 -3.05
CA PHE A 342 18.70 3.61 -2.67
C PHE A 342 18.06 4.97 -2.96
N TRP A 343 17.47 5.15 -4.13
CA TRP A 343 16.80 6.40 -4.50
C TRP A 343 15.57 6.67 -3.63
N ARG A 344 14.84 5.62 -3.28
CA ARG A 344 13.59 5.72 -2.50
C ARG A 344 13.82 5.93 -1.02
N LEU A 345 14.93 5.51 -0.45
CA LEU A 345 15.30 5.77 0.94
C LEU A 345 15.59 7.26 1.19
N GLY A 346 16.14 7.95 0.23
CA GLY A 346 16.59 9.32 0.35
C GLY A 346 17.91 9.48 1.10
N LEU A 347 18.63 10.55 0.80
CA LEU A 347 20.00 10.77 1.25
C LEU A 347 20.18 10.70 2.77
N LEU A 348 19.30 11.34 3.54
CA LEU A 348 19.40 11.36 5.00
C LEU A 348 19.33 9.94 5.59
N ASN A 349 18.36 9.16 5.13
CA ASN A 349 18.16 7.80 5.61
C ASN A 349 19.31 6.89 5.17
N LEU A 350 19.83 7.05 3.95
CA LEU A 350 21.01 6.32 3.46
C LEU A 350 22.25 6.61 4.31
N VAL A 351 22.50 7.87 4.65
CA VAL A 351 23.62 8.23 5.53
C VAL A 351 23.49 7.58 6.90
N LEU A 352 22.29 7.58 7.49
CA LEU A 352 22.05 6.94 8.79
C LEU A 352 22.16 5.42 8.72
N VAL A 353 21.64 4.78 7.65
CA VAL A 353 21.83 3.35 7.42
C VAL A 353 23.31 3.01 7.27
N GLY A 354 24.07 3.77 6.49
CA GLY A 354 25.51 3.60 6.31
C GLY A 354 26.29 3.76 7.63
N LEU A 355 25.95 4.78 8.42
CA LEU A 355 26.51 4.97 9.77
C LEU A 355 26.16 3.80 10.69
N GLY A 356 24.94 3.25 10.58
CA GLY A 356 24.51 2.10 11.36
C GLY A 356 25.31 0.84 11.05
N LEU A 357 25.51 0.55 9.78
CA LEU A 357 26.35 -0.57 9.34
C LEU A 357 27.80 -0.41 9.82
N TRP A 358 28.40 0.76 9.58
CA TRP A 358 29.75 1.06 10.03
C TRP A 358 29.92 0.94 11.55
N PHE A 359 28.96 1.49 12.32
CA PHE A 359 28.97 1.44 13.77
C PHE A 359 28.89 0.01 14.30
N SER A 360 28.01 -0.80 13.71
CA SER A 360 27.85 -2.20 14.11
C SER A 360 29.07 -3.06 13.79
N LEU A 361 29.69 -2.86 12.62
CA LEU A 361 30.88 -3.58 12.19
C LEU A 361 32.11 -3.19 13.02
N LYS A 362 32.34 -1.87 13.21
CA LYS A 362 33.54 -1.37 13.90
C LYS A 362 33.54 -1.64 15.41
N LYS A 363 32.37 -1.52 16.05
CA LYS A 363 32.27 -1.70 17.52
C LYS A 363 31.84 -3.11 17.93
N HIS A 364 31.66 -4.02 16.99
CA HIS A 364 31.17 -5.39 17.21
C HIS A 364 29.95 -5.47 18.14
N ARG A 365 29.12 -4.40 18.14
CA ARG A 365 27.89 -4.32 18.94
C ARG A 365 26.75 -4.97 18.20
N MET A 366 26.32 -6.12 18.70
CA MET A 366 25.14 -6.87 18.22
C MET A 366 25.11 -7.10 16.69
N PRO A 367 26.09 -7.81 16.12
CA PRO A 367 26.14 -8.07 14.68
C PRO A 367 24.91 -8.84 14.15
N ALA A 368 24.14 -9.44 15.04
CA ALA A 368 22.90 -10.13 14.69
C ALA A 368 21.83 -9.18 14.10
N LEU A 369 21.75 -7.91 14.56
CA LEU A 369 20.75 -6.96 14.06
C LEU A 369 20.97 -6.57 12.58
N PRO A 370 22.17 -6.11 12.16
CA PRO A 370 22.38 -5.82 10.75
C PRO A 370 22.33 -7.09 9.87
N CYS A 371 22.70 -8.25 10.39
CA CYS A 371 22.53 -9.51 9.67
C CYS A 371 21.05 -9.86 9.47
N LEU A 372 20.20 -9.70 10.49
CA LEU A 372 18.77 -9.91 10.38
C LEU A 372 18.16 -8.97 9.33
N ALA A 373 18.44 -7.68 9.46
CA ALA A 373 17.92 -6.66 8.56
C ALA A 373 18.40 -6.87 7.12
N GLY A 374 19.70 -7.11 6.92
CA GLY A 374 20.29 -7.33 5.60
C GLY A 374 19.78 -8.60 4.92
N LEU A 375 19.66 -9.71 5.67
CA LEU A 375 19.09 -10.95 5.14
C LEU A 375 17.60 -10.81 4.82
N GLU A 376 16.82 -10.17 5.67
CA GLU A 376 15.40 -9.90 5.40
C GLU A 376 15.22 -9.10 4.11
N ILE A 377 15.91 -7.96 3.97
CA ILE A 377 15.87 -7.12 2.76
C ILE A 377 16.29 -7.92 1.53
N LEU A 378 17.44 -8.61 1.61
CA LEU A 378 17.98 -9.37 0.50
C LEU A 378 17.03 -10.49 0.05
N LEU A 379 16.52 -11.28 0.98
CA LEU A 379 15.66 -12.43 0.66
C LEU A 379 14.29 -11.99 0.16
N SER A 380 13.69 -10.99 0.82
CA SER A 380 12.41 -10.44 0.38
C SER A 380 12.54 -9.83 -1.02
N MET A 381 13.64 -9.14 -1.32
CA MET A 381 13.93 -8.56 -2.61
C MET A 381 14.16 -9.64 -3.67
N LEU A 382 14.96 -10.66 -3.40
CA LEU A 382 15.20 -11.77 -4.31
C LEU A 382 13.92 -12.52 -4.66
N LEU A 383 13.04 -12.73 -3.68
CA LEU A 383 11.76 -13.40 -3.90
C LEU A 383 10.81 -12.54 -4.72
N PHE A 384 10.74 -11.24 -4.44
CA PHE A 384 9.82 -10.31 -5.10
C PHE A 384 10.22 -10.06 -6.56
N THR A 385 11.51 -9.81 -6.81
CA THR A 385 12.03 -9.49 -8.15
C THR A 385 12.06 -10.67 -9.12
N ARG A 386 11.72 -11.87 -8.65
CA ARG A 386 11.44 -12.99 -9.57
C ARG A 386 10.19 -12.77 -10.41
N VAL A 387 9.27 -11.97 -9.90
CA VAL A 387 7.99 -11.69 -10.56
C VAL A 387 7.99 -10.29 -11.16
N GLN A 388 8.34 -9.27 -10.38
CA GLN A 388 8.29 -7.86 -10.78
C GLN A 388 9.23 -7.01 -9.95
N ASN A 389 9.57 -5.80 -10.41
CA ASN A 389 10.16 -4.77 -9.57
C ASN A 389 9.10 -4.11 -8.68
N THR A 390 9.52 -3.48 -7.58
CA THR A 390 8.58 -2.86 -6.66
C THR A 390 8.02 -1.56 -7.21
N GLY A 391 6.70 -1.41 -7.18
CA GLY A 391 6.06 -0.11 -7.22
C GLY A 391 6.32 0.68 -5.94
N SER A 392 5.91 1.93 -5.93
CA SER A 392 6.18 2.87 -4.84
C SER A 392 5.66 2.41 -3.47
N HIS A 393 4.48 1.83 -3.41
CA HIS A 393 3.84 1.34 -2.20
C HIS A 393 4.41 -0.01 -1.72
N GLN A 394 4.90 -0.82 -2.65
CA GLN A 394 5.47 -2.14 -2.35
C GLN A 394 6.83 -2.05 -1.64
N MET A 395 7.48 -0.86 -1.66
CA MET A 395 8.67 -0.61 -0.85
C MET A 395 8.49 -0.83 0.65
N LEU A 396 7.28 -0.71 1.15
CA LEU A 396 6.97 -0.94 2.56
C LEU A 396 7.28 -2.37 3.00
N LEU A 397 7.42 -3.29 2.04
CA LEU A 397 7.86 -4.68 2.26
C LEU A 397 9.24 -4.77 2.94
N PHE A 398 10.19 -3.90 2.55
CA PHE A 398 11.57 -3.90 3.03
C PHE A 398 11.78 -2.93 4.21
N LEU A 399 10.76 -2.13 4.52
CA LEU A 399 10.85 -1.09 5.54
C LEU A 399 11.25 -1.63 6.93
N PRO A 400 10.79 -2.81 7.39
CA PRO A 400 11.22 -3.35 8.66
C PRO A 400 12.72 -3.51 8.78
N GLY A 401 13.38 -4.04 7.77
CA GLY A 401 14.85 -4.19 7.73
C GLY A 401 15.56 -2.84 7.63
N TRP A 402 15.12 -1.95 6.73
CA TRP A 402 15.70 -0.61 6.61
C TRP A 402 15.58 0.18 7.91
N PHE A 403 14.45 0.08 8.61
CA PHE A 403 14.26 0.76 9.89
C PHE A 403 15.21 0.23 10.97
N LEU A 404 15.46 -1.08 11.04
CA LEU A 404 16.45 -1.63 11.97
C LEU A 404 17.86 -1.06 11.70
N LEU A 405 18.27 -0.98 10.42
CA LEU A 405 19.56 -0.40 10.05
C LEU A 405 19.63 1.09 10.39
N PHE A 406 18.56 1.83 10.13
CA PHE A 406 18.43 3.24 10.52
C PHE A 406 18.59 3.42 12.05
N LEU A 407 17.98 2.55 12.86
CA LEU A 407 18.08 2.62 14.32
C LEU A 407 19.52 2.40 14.83
N LEU A 408 20.32 1.58 14.14
CA LEU A 408 21.75 1.44 14.45
C LEU A 408 22.50 2.76 14.18
N GLY A 409 22.19 3.45 13.08
CA GLY A 409 22.73 4.76 12.77
C GLY A 409 22.28 5.85 13.75
N ALA A 410 21.00 5.82 14.12
CA ALA A 410 20.45 6.71 15.12
C ALA A 410 21.18 6.57 16.48
N ALA A 411 21.55 5.34 16.87
CA ALA A 411 22.34 5.08 18.07
C ALA A 411 23.75 5.69 17.98
N ALA A 412 24.42 5.49 16.83
CA ALA A 412 25.73 6.07 16.57
C ALA A 412 25.68 7.62 16.62
N LEU A 413 24.65 8.20 16.02
CA LEU A 413 24.44 9.64 15.99
C LEU A 413 24.12 10.19 17.40
N ALA A 414 23.24 9.53 18.16
CA ALA A 414 22.85 9.95 19.49
C ALA A 414 24.04 10.01 20.47
N GLU A 415 24.98 9.08 20.37
CA GLU A 415 26.21 9.08 21.18
C GLU A 415 27.12 10.29 20.88
N ASN A 416 27.13 10.78 19.64
CA ASN A 416 27.94 11.91 19.21
C ASN A 416 27.23 13.27 19.37
N ILE A 417 25.96 13.33 19.04
CA ILE A 417 25.13 14.54 19.08
C ILE A 417 25.03 15.11 20.51
N SER A 418 24.97 14.24 21.51
CA SER A 418 24.85 14.65 22.90
C SER A 418 26.01 15.52 23.39
N ARG A 419 27.19 15.38 22.78
CA ARG A 419 28.43 16.05 23.16
C ARG A 419 28.72 17.33 22.36
N ARG A 420 28.06 17.52 21.19
CA ARG A 420 28.39 18.61 20.25
C ARG A 420 27.14 19.40 19.87
N ARG A 421 27.04 20.65 20.39
CA ARG A 421 25.90 21.55 20.11
C ARG A 421 25.67 21.77 18.61
N ASN A 422 26.74 22.05 17.86
CA ASN A 422 26.65 22.35 16.44
C ASN A 422 26.13 21.14 15.64
N LEU A 423 26.48 19.92 16.03
CA LEU A 423 25.98 18.70 15.37
C LEU A 423 24.48 18.50 15.64
N LYS A 424 23.98 18.89 16.82
CA LYS A 424 22.53 18.88 17.12
C LYS A 424 21.78 19.83 16.18
N ILE A 425 22.26 21.07 16.10
CA ILE A 425 21.64 22.08 15.23
C ILE A 425 21.67 21.62 13.80
N ALA A 426 22.83 21.20 13.28
CA ALA A 426 22.99 20.73 11.91
C ALA A 426 22.05 19.55 11.60
N TYR A 427 21.95 18.56 12.50
CA TYR A 427 21.05 17.41 12.29
C TYR A 427 19.59 17.85 12.20
N TRP A 428 19.10 18.66 13.13
CA TRP A 428 17.68 19.06 13.13
C TRP A 428 17.35 20.02 11.99
N VAL A 429 18.26 20.92 11.64
CA VAL A 429 18.09 21.79 10.46
C VAL A 429 18.04 20.95 9.19
N PHE A 430 18.96 20.00 9.02
CA PHE A 430 18.97 19.13 7.85
C PHE A 430 17.73 18.22 7.81
N THR A 431 17.31 17.67 8.95
CA THR A 431 16.08 16.87 9.07
C THR A 431 14.84 17.69 8.69
N LEU A 432 14.78 18.94 9.15
CA LEU A 432 13.69 19.86 8.81
C LEU A 432 13.66 20.18 7.31
N ILE A 433 14.81 20.54 6.74
CA ILE A 433 14.95 20.81 5.31
C ILE A 433 14.51 19.59 4.49
N PHE A 434 15.00 18.41 4.86
CA PHE A 434 14.66 17.17 4.16
C PHE A 434 13.16 16.85 4.29
N ALA A 435 12.59 16.99 5.49
CA ALA A 435 11.17 16.75 5.72
C ALA A 435 10.28 17.73 4.94
N VAL A 436 10.68 18.99 4.86
CA VAL A 436 9.98 20.02 4.04
C VAL A 436 10.11 19.70 2.56
N SER A 437 11.32 19.38 2.07
CA SER A 437 11.55 19.03 0.66
C SER A 437 10.69 17.85 0.20
N VAL A 438 10.63 16.79 1.00
CA VAL A 438 9.79 15.61 0.73
C VAL A 438 8.30 15.99 0.67
N ARG A 439 7.86 16.95 1.49
CA ARG A 439 6.46 17.39 1.52
C ARG A 439 6.09 18.36 0.42
N CYS A 440 7.06 19.14 -0.03
CA CYS A 440 6.89 20.13 -1.09
C CYS A 440 7.23 19.58 -2.47
N SER A 441 7.49 18.28 -2.59
CA SER A 441 7.70 17.66 -3.89
C SER A 441 6.46 17.85 -4.79
N PRO A 442 6.60 17.87 -6.12
CA PRO A 442 5.49 18.05 -7.07
C PRO A 442 4.29 17.15 -6.81
N LEU A 443 4.52 16.01 -6.17
CA LEU A 443 3.48 15.05 -5.78
C LEU A 443 2.51 15.55 -4.70
N THR A 444 2.84 16.62 -4.01
CA THR A 444 2.03 17.10 -2.89
C THR A 444 1.69 18.56 -2.99
N ARG A 445 2.14 19.23 -4.06
CA ARG A 445 1.92 20.69 -4.28
C ARG A 445 1.28 21.40 -3.10
N VAL A 446 1.94 21.30 -1.96
CA VAL A 446 1.71 22.27 -0.91
C VAL A 446 2.20 23.56 -1.52
N ALA A 447 1.32 24.53 -1.61
CA ALA A 447 1.58 25.81 -2.27
C ALA A 447 2.69 26.59 -1.55
N LEU A 448 3.94 26.12 -1.69
CA LEU A 448 5.09 26.98 -1.54
C LEU A 448 5.29 27.66 -2.89
N PRO A 449 5.69 28.93 -2.90
CA PRO A 449 6.04 29.62 -4.14
C PRO A 449 7.06 28.80 -4.91
N ASP A 450 6.92 28.68 -6.23
CA ASP A 450 7.83 27.92 -7.11
C ASP A 450 9.29 28.33 -6.91
N ILE A 451 9.54 29.59 -6.59
CA ILE A 451 10.87 30.12 -6.25
C ILE A 451 11.51 29.43 -5.05
N VAL A 452 10.73 28.90 -4.11
CA VAL A 452 11.25 28.18 -2.94
C VAL A 452 11.49 26.72 -3.28
N ILE A 453 10.64 26.13 -4.13
CA ILE A 453 10.70 24.72 -4.51
C ILE A 453 11.87 24.47 -5.48
N ASP A 454 12.10 25.38 -6.42
CA ASP A 454 13.08 25.22 -7.48
C ASP A 454 14.52 25.61 -7.11
N HIS A 455 14.72 26.14 -5.88
CA HIS A 455 16.03 26.60 -5.45
C HIS A 455 16.67 25.69 -4.39
N PHE A 456 18.03 25.72 -4.34
CA PHE A 456 18.78 25.09 -3.24
C PHE A 456 18.32 25.65 -1.87
N PRO A 457 18.14 24.81 -0.79
CA PRO A 457 18.50 23.38 -0.78
C PRO A 457 17.37 22.42 -1.14
N LEU A 458 16.14 22.89 -1.41
CA LEU A 458 14.98 22.04 -1.60
C LEU A 458 15.09 21.19 -2.86
N LYS A 459 15.46 21.82 -3.98
CA LYS A 459 15.64 21.14 -5.26
C LYS A 459 16.71 20.05 -5.19
N ALA A 460 17.87 20.35 -4.62
CA ALA A 460 18.95 19.38 -4.46
C ALA A 460 18.52 18.18 -3.59
N THR A 461 17.67 18.41 -2.58
CA THR A 461 17.16 17.32 -1.72
C THR A 461 16.13 16.48 -2.45
N GLN A 462 15.33 17.07 -3.33
CA GLN A 462 14.34 16.37 -4.14
C GLN A 462 15.01 15.45 -5.19
N GLU A 463 16.13 15.84 -5.74
CA GLU A 463 16.90 15.01 -6.69
C GLU A 463 17.40 13.70 -6.06
N PHE A 464 17.58 13.66 -4.74
CA PHE A 464 17.99 12.46 -3.99
C PHE A 464 16.82 11.62 -3.46
N VAL A 465 15.58 12.00 -3.77
CA VAL A 465 14.37 11.23 -3.45
C VAL A 465 13.56 11.08 -4.72
N ARG A 466 13.66 9.94 -5.34
CA ARG A 466 12.80 9.64 -6.49
C ARG A 466 11.41 9.32 -5.97
N LEU A 467 10.51 10.28 -6.12
CA LEU A 467 9.09 10.10 -5.86
C LEU A 467 8.42 9.86 -7.22
N ASP A 468 7.68 8.78 -7.34
CA ASP A 468 6.90 8.52 -8.56
C ASP A 468 5.83 9.61 -8.71
N LYS A 469 5.60 10.09 -9.93
CA LYS A 469 4.77 11.26 -10.24
C LYS A 469 3.26 10.95 -10.18
N LEU A 470 2.78 10.30 -9.13
CA LEU A 470 1.45 9.69 -9.13
C LEU A 470 0.32 10.51 -8.50
N ILE A 471 0.58 11.68 -7.92
CA ILE A 471 -0.48 12.52 -7.35
C ILE A 471 -0.58 13.79 -8.19
N TYR A 472 -1.58 13.83 -9.05
CA TYR A 472 -1.90 15.02 -9.81
C TYR A 472 -2.96 15.81 -9.07
N ASP A 473 -2.70 17.10 -8.83
CA ASP A 473 -3.72 18.06 -8.49
C ASP A 473 -4.44 18.43 -9.79
N ARG A 474 -5.67 17.92 -9.95
CA ARG A 474 -6.46 18.03 -11.18
C ARG A 474 -7.08 19.40 -11.29
N LYS A 475 -6.48 20.28 -12.10
CA LYS A 475 -7.09 21.60 -12.43
C LYS A 475 -8.27 21.45 -13.40
N ASP A 476 -8.26 20.38 -14.18
CA ASP A 476 -9.23 20.00 -15.20
C ASP A 476 -10.35 19.07 -14.65
N LEU A 477 -10.48 18.94 -13.33
CA LEU A 477 -11.52 18.11 -12.71
C LEU A 477 -12.95 18.49 -13.15
N PRO A 478 -13.31 19.79 -13.28
CA PRO A 478 -14.63 20.16 -13.78
C PRO A 478 -14.92 19.64 -15.19
N GLN A 479 -13.92 19.64 -16.07
CA GLN A 479 -14.02 19.15 -17.45
C GLN A 479 -14.17 17.62 -17.49
N ILE A 480 -13.37 16.90 -16.68
CA ILE A 480 -13.51 15.44 -16.53
C ILE A 480 -14.92 15.09 -16.04
N GLN A 481 -15.44 15.82 -15.05
CA GLN A 481 -16.80 15.63 -14.56
C GLN A 481 -17.87 16.00 -15.60
N ALA A 482 -17.60 16.98 -16.44
CA ALA A 482 -18.52 17.34 -17.54
C ALA A 482 -18.62 16.21 -18.56
N ILE A 483 -17.50 15.62 -18.97
CA ILE A 483 -17.48 14.46 -19.87
C ILE A 483 -18.19 13.24 -19.22
N ALA A 484 -17.93 12.98 -17.95
CA ALA A 484 -18.60 11.88 -17.24
C ALA A 484 -20.12 12.05 -17.17
N ARG A 485 -20.60 13.27 -16.89
CA ARG A 485 -22.04 13.59 -16.91
C ARG A 485 -22.63 13.54 -18.32
N TRP A 486 -21.85 13.93 -19.31
CA TRP A 486 -22.26 13.82 -20.71
C TRP A 486 -22.51 12.36 -21.09
N ILE A 487 -21.57 11.45 -20.77
CA ILE A 487 -21.72 10.02 -20.99
C ILE A 487 -22.96 9.47 -20.26
N ASP A 488 -23.14 9.85 -19.01
CA ASP A 488 -24.28 9.40 -18.20
C ASP A 488 -25.64 9.79 -18.83
N THR A 489 -25.70 11.01 -19.38
CA THR A 489 -26.92 11.56 -19.98
C THR A 489 -27.22 10.97 -21.37
N HIS A 490 -26.18 10.67 -22.18
CA HIS A 490 -26.35 10.29 -23.59
C HIS A 490 -26.28 8.77 -23.82
N CYS A 491 -25.71 8.00 -22.86
CA CYS A 491 -25.73 6.55 -22.90
C CYS A 491 -26.87 6.01 -22.02
N ALA A 492 -27.80 5.30 -22.65
CA ALA A 492 -28.81 4.54 -21.93
C ALA A 492 -28.19 3.32 -21.24
N ASP A 493 -28.96 2.66 -20.37
CA ASP A 493 -28.51 1.43 -19.73
C ASP A 493 -28.27 0.33 -20.80
N GLY A 494 -27.08 -0.23 -20.78
CA GLY A 494 -26.62 -1.21 -21.78
C GLY A 494 -25.93 -0.59 -23.01
N GLU A 495 -25.97 0.72 -23.21
CA GLU A 495 -25.15 1.41 -24.22
C GLU A 495 -23.77 1.75 -23.65
N ILE A 496 -22.74 1.69 -24.46
CA ILE A 496 -21.36 2.01 -24.06
C ILE A 496 -20.76 3.13 -24.90
N SER A 497 -19.94 3.95 -24.24
CA SER A 497 -18.94 4.81 -24.87
C SER A 497 -17.58 4.14 -24.76
N TYR A 498 -16.75 4.26 -25.79
CA TYR A 498 -15.39 3.72 -25.78
C TYR A 498 -14.36 4.84 -25.77
N MET A 499 -13.49 4.85 -24.75
CA MET A 499 -12.40 5.83 -24.63
C MET A 499 -11.10 5.25 -25.16
N ILE A 500 -10.58 5.84 -26.23
CA ILE A 500 -9.29 5.42 -26.82
C ILE A 500 -8.11 5.95 -26.00
N PRO A 501 -8.05 7.22 -25.54
CA PRO A 501 -6.95 7.72 -24.73
C PRO A 501 -6.81 6.93 -23.43
N HIS A 502 -5.59 6.47 -23.13
CA HIS A 502 -5.28 5.74 -21.91
C HIS A 502 -3.86 6.01 -21.47
N ASP A 503 -3.66 7.01 -20.65
CA ASP A 503 -2.39 7.36 -20.05
C ASP A 503 -2.52 7.69 -18.56
N MET A 504 -1.43 8.12 -17.92
CA MET A 504 -1.46 8.49 -16.49
C MET A 504 -2.28 9.74 -16.21
N LEU A 505 -2.41 10.64 -17.17
CA LEU A 505 -3.12 11.89 -17.00
C LEU A 505 -4.62 11.74 -17.31
N TYR A 506 -4.93 10.95 -18.32
CA TYR A 506 -6.29 10.75 -18.84
C TYR A 506 -6.67 9.26 -18.94
N CYS A 507 -6.46 8.52 -17.85
CA CYS A 507 -6.94 7.14 -17.84
C CYS A 507 -8.47 7.13 -17.65
N PRO A 508 -9.18 6.14 -18.22
CA PRO A 508 -10.63 6.02 -18.11
C PRO A 508 -11.16 5.99 -16.67
N ASP A 509 -10.36 5.52 -15.73
CA ASP A 509 -10.74 5.53 -14.31
C ASP A 509 -10.87 6.94 -13.71
N HIS A 510 -10.21 7.97 -14.28
CA HIS A 510 -10.45 9.33 -13.87
C HIS A 510 -11.91 9.74 -14.14
N PHE A 511 -12.43 9.37 -15.30
CA PHE A 511 -13.82 9.68 -15.70
C PHE A 511 -14.82 8.85 -14.92
N ARG A 512 -14.53 7.56 -14.66
CA ARG A 512 -15.40 6.68 -13.87
C ARG A 512 -15.51 7.10 -12.41
N ASN A 513 -14.43 7.63 -11.84
CA ASN A 513 -14.30 7.85 -10.41
C ASN A 513 -14.38 9.34 -10.01
N CYS A 514 -14.49 10.28 -10.96
CA CYS A 514 -14.52 11.72 -10.67
C CYS A 514 -15.79 12.18 -9.92
N LEU A 515 -16.85 11.36 -9.92
CA LEU A 515 -18.12 11.64 -9.25
C LEU A 515 -18.34 10.74 -8.02
N LEU A 516 -17.32 10.05 -7.51
CA LEU A 516 -17.46 9.21 -6.32
C LEU A 516 -18.09 9.99 -5.15
N PRO A 517 -19.00 9.37 -4.37
CA PRO A 517 -19.36 7.94 -4.33
C PRO A 517 -20.28 7.45 -5.44
N GLU A 518 -20.89 8.37 -6.18
CA GLU A 518 -21.70 8.02 -7.35
C GLU A 518 -20.79 7.56 -8.49
N ARG A 519 -21.20 6.51 -9.18
CA ARG A 519 -20.50 5.97 -10.36
C ARG A 519 -21.48 5.82 -11.51
N PRO A 520 -22.06 6.91 -12.00
CA PRO A 520 -23.18 6.87 -12.94
C PRO A 520 -22.80 6.27 -14.29
N ILE A 521 -21.50 6.28 -14.65
CA ILE A 521 -21.00 5.72 -15.91
C ILE A 521 -20.31 4.37 -15.74
N ASP A 522 -20.47 3.71 -14.59
CA ASP A 522 -19.97 2.35 -14.40
C ASP A 522 -20.79 1.40 -15.31
N GLY A 523 -20.09 0.67 -16.19
CA GLY A 523 -20.74 -0.10 -17.24
C GLY A 523 -21.08 0.66 -18.53
N LYS A 524 -21.06 2.02 -18.53
CA LYS A 524 -21.28 2.85 -19.73
C LYS A 524 -19.98 3.30 -20.42
N LEU A 525 -18.82 3.19 -19.76
CA LEU A 525 -17.52 3.56 -20.30
C LEU A 525 -16.63 2.33 -20.46
N ALA A 526 -16.35 1.95 -21.71
CA ALA A 526 -15.39 0.93 -22.09
C ALA A 526 -14.05 1.56 -22.52
N PHE A 527 -12.99 0.77 -22.50
CA PHE A 527 -11.66 1.16 -22.97
C PHE A 527 -10.79 -0.07 -23.21
N GLY A 528 -9.79 0.05 -24.08
CA GLY A 528 -8.76 -0.94 -24.24
C GLY A 528 -7.70 -0.78 -23.17
N PHE A 529 -7.37 -1.86 -22.49
CA PHE A 529 -6.24 -1.89 -21.58
C PHE A 529 -5.21 -2.87 -22.11
N SER A 530 -4.12 -2.35 -22.69
CA SER A 530 -2.97 -3.17 -22.99
C SER A 530 -1.90 -2.97 -21.91
N VAL A 531 -1.94 -3.87 -20.93
CA VAL A 531 -0.69 -4.20 -20.25
C VAL A 531 0.05 -5.13 -21.20
N PRO A 532 1.30 -4.90 -21.58
CA PRO A 532 2.07 -5.86 -22.35
C PRO A 532 1.96 -7.25 -21.73
N GLY A 533 1.49 -8.22 -22.52
CA GLY A 533 1.17 -9.57 -22.03
C GLY A 533 -0.33 -9.87 -21.88
N THR A 534 -1.21 -8.85 -21.84
CA THR A 534 -2.67 -9.04 -21.95
C THR A 534 -3.13 -8.35 -23.24
N HIS A 535 -3.20 -9.08 -24.32
CA HIS A 535 -3.56 -8.55 -25.63
C HIS A 535 -5.02 -8.85 -25.87
N ASP A 536 -5.89 -7.94 -25.49
CA ASP A 536 -7.31 -8.02 -25.82
C ASP A 536 -7.56 -7.17 -27.06
N PHE A 537 -8.01 -7.81 -28.14
CA PHE A 537 -8.53 -7.07 -29.28
C PHE A 537 -9.74 -6.24 -28.81
N PRO A 538 -9.84 -4.94 -29.16
CA PRO A 538 -10.79 -4.02 -28.55
C PRO A 538 -12.22 -4.22 -29.05
N MET A 539 -12.83 -5.39 -28.83
CA MET A 539 -14.17 -5.72 -29.34
C MET A 539 -15.24 -4.73 -28.86
N GLN A 540 -15.14 -4.24 -27.63
CA GLN A 540 -16.09 -3.24 -27.10
C GLN A 540 -16.07 -1.90 -27.87
N PHE A 541 -15.02 -1.62 -28.63
CA PHE A 541 -14.97 -0.49 -29.55
C PHE A 541 -16.03 -0.60 -30.65
N PHE A 542 -16.28 -1.79 -31.17
CA PHE A 542 -17.28 -2.05 -32.21
C PHE A 542 -18.72 -2.00 -31.67
N GLU A 543 -18.91 -2.25 -30.37
CA GLU A 543 -20.20 -2.15 -29.68
C GLU A 543 -20.53 -0.73 -29.24
N ALA A 544 -19.53 0.17 -29.23
CA ALA A 544 -19.69 1.50 -28.68
C ALA A 544 -20.58 2.39 -29.56
N LYS A 545 -21.57 3.04 -28.93
CA LYS A 545 -22.37 4.08 -29.52
C LYS A 545 -21.57 5.36 -29.73
N TYR A 546 -20.70 5.66 -28.81
CA TYR A 546 -19.82 6.82 -28.86
C TYR A 546 -18.35 6.41 -28.70
N VAL A 547 -17.46 7.07 -29.46
CA VAL A 547 -16.01 6.91 -29.33
C VAL A 547 -15.42 8.25 -28.89
N ILE A 548 -14.53 8.19 -27.91
CA ILE A 548 -13.90 9.38 -27.31
C ILE A 548 -12.42 9.37 -27.67
N THR A 549 -11.95 10.45 -28.29
CA THR A 549 -10.55 10.68 -28.68
C THR A 549 -9.99 11.91 -27.97
N ALA A 550 -8.69 12.12 -28.03
CA ALA A 550 -8.03 13.32 -27.52
C ALA A 550 -7.01 13.86 -28.54
N ASP A 551 -6.88 15.17 -28.62
CA ASP A 551 -5.89 15.86 -29.43
C ASP A 551 -5.23 16.99 -28.59
N PRO A 552 -3.87 17.02 -28.43
CA PRO A 552 -2.95 15.96 -28.86
C PRO A 552 -3.19 14.63 -28.15
N PHE A 553 -2.91 13.51 -28.85
CA PHE A 553 -3.07 12.19 -28.25
C PHE A 553 -1.98 11.97 -27.17
N PRO A 554 -2.34 11.55 -25.96
CA PRO A 554 -1.40 11.46 -24.86
C PRO A 554 -0.35 10.35 -25.07
N GLN A 555 0.92 10.66 -24.77
CA GLN A 555 2.07 9.80 -25.07
C GLN A 555 2.84 9.28 -23.85
N THR A 556 2.25 9.23 -22.69
CA THR A 556 3.03 9.13 -21.44
C THR A 556 3.39 7.73 -20.96
N TYR A 557 2.91 6.68 -21.61
CA TYR A 557 3.24 5.30 -21.25
C TYR A 557 3.97 4.60 -22.39
N THR A 558 5.29 4.58 -22.34
CA THR A 558 6.08 3.76 -23.25
C THR A 558 5.81 2.28 -23.00
N GLY A 559 5.40 1.56 -24.05
CA GLY A 559 5.23 0.12 -24.06
C GLY A 559 3.84 -0.42 -23.66
N SER A 560 2.99 0.37 -22.99
CA SER A 560 1.63 -0.11 -22.61
C SER A 560 0.51 0.50 -23.45
N ASN A 561 0.77 1.58 -24.19
CA ASN A 561 -0.23 2.32 -24.97
C ASN A 561 -0.09 2.13 -26.48
N GLU A 562 0.71 1.20 -26.95
CA GLU A 562 0.82 0.91 -28.39
C GLU A 562 -0.55 0.61 -28.99
N MET A 563 -1.36 -0.19 -28.31
CA MET A 563 -2.73 -0.50 -28.74
C MET A 563 -3.62 0.75 -28.84
N SER A 564 -3.58 1.64 -27.84
CA SER A 564 -4.38 2.87 -27.86
C SER A 564 -3.94 3.82 -28.95
N HIS A 565 -2.64 3.99 -29.17
CA HIS A 565 -2.10 4.79 -30.27
C HIS A 565 -2.53 4.24 -31.61
N LYS A 566 -2.36 2.94 -31.80
CA LYS A 566 -2.71 2.28 -33.04
C LYS A 566 -4.20 2.35 -33.33
N LEU A 567 -5.03 2.09 -32.30
CA LEU A 567 -6.47 2.24 -32.43
C LEU A 567 -6.85 3.67 -32.80
N ASN A 568 -6.19 4.67 -32.19
CA ASN A 568 -6.45 6.07 -32.53
C ASN A 568 -6.05 6.40 -33.97
N GLU A 569 -4.90 5.95 -34.44
CA GLU A 569 -4.45 6.17 -35.83
C GLU A 569 -5.42 5.52 -36.82
N GLN A 570 -5.79 4.26 -36.60
CA GLN A 570 -6.73 3.56 -37.47
C GLN A 570 -8.11 4.21 -37.42
N PHE A 571 -8.58 4.61 -36.23
CA PHE A 571 -9.85 5.32 -36.10
C PHE A 571 -9.86 6.62 -36.91
N LEU A 572 -8.84 7.47 -36.76
CA LEU A 572 -8.76 8.74 -37.47
C LEU A 572 -8.72 8.59 -38.99
N ALA A 573 -8.17 7.48 -39.48
CA ALA A 573 -8.10 7.21 -40.92
C ALA A 573 -9.47 6.87 -41.55
N VAL A 574 -10.38 6.26 -40.79
CA VAL A 574 -11.67 5.77 -41.34
C VAL A 574 -12.89 6.39 -40.65
N ARG A 575 -12.73 7.25 -39.66
CA ARG A 575 -13.80 7.76 -38.80
C ARG A 575 -14.98 8.33 -39.59
N ASP A 576 -14.71 9.12 -40.63
CA ASP A 576 -15.74 9.84 -41.40
C ASP A 576 -16.65 8.87 -42.22
N GLN A 577 -16.30 7.58 -42.30
CA GLN A 577 -17.12 6.54 -42.92
C GLN A 577 -18.15 5.95 -41.94
N TYR A 578 -17.84 5.97 -40.63
CA TYR A 578 -18.61 5.26 -39.63
C TYR A 578 -19.13 6.15 -38.51
N PHE A 579 -18.57 7.36 -38.35
CA PHE A 579 -18.85 8.25 -37.23
C PHE A 579 -19.04 9.68 -37.67
N GLU A 580 -19.78 10.44 -36.88
CA GLU A 580 -19.92 11.88 -36.99
C GLU A 580 -19.54 12.57 -35.68
N LEU A 581 -19.12 13.84 -35.77
CA LEU A 581 -18.78 14.65 -34.61
C LEU A 581 -20.07 14.94 -33.80
N GLU A 582 -20.04 14.63 -32.51
CA GLU A 582 -21.16 14.86 -31.60
C GLU A 582 -20.87 16.01 -30.63
N ASP A 583 -19.70 16.01 -29.95
CA ASP A 583 -19.35 17.04 -29.00
C ASP A 583 -17.83 17.19 -28.81
N THR A 584 -17.38 18.32 -28.21
CA THR A 584 -15.97 18.59 -27.91
C THR A 584 -15.80 19.24 -26.54
N PHE A 585 -14.71 18.89 -25.83
CA PHE A 585 -14.38 19.38 -24.50
C PHE A 585 -12.93 19.86 -24.44
N ASP A 586 -12.72 21.16 -24.19
CA ASP A 586 -11.40 21.74 -23.92
C ASP A 586 -11.03 21.48 -22.46
N MET A 587 -9.90 20.81 -22.22
CA MET A 587 -9.41 20.47 -20.88
C MET A 587 -8.67 21.63 -20.20
N GLY A 588 -8.38 22.71 -20.94
CA GLY A 588 -7.68 23.89 -20.42
C GLY A 588 -6.17 23.74 -20.28
N ASP A 589 -5.59 22.62 -20.71
CA ASP A 589 -4.15 22.35 -20.77
C ASP A 589 -3.61 22.27 -22.20
N GLY A 590 -4.47 22.58 -23.18
CA GLY A 590 -4.20 22.43 -24.61
C GLY A 590 -4.68 21.11 -25.19
N THR A 591 -5.24 20.22 -24.38
CA THR A 591 -5.84 18.96 -24.83
C THR A 591 -7.33 19.17 -25.08
N THR A 592 -7.83 18.67 -26.21
CA THR A 592 -9.27 18.67 -26.55
C THR A 592 -9.76 17.23 -26.64
N PHE A 593 -10.78 16.88 -25.86
CA PHE A 593 -11.50 15.63 -26.03
C PHE A 593 -12.62 15.79 -27.02
N THR A 594 -12.73 14.84 -27.96
CA THR A 594 -13.77 14.82 -28.97
C THR A 594 -14.59 13.55 -28.86
N ILE A 595 -15.90 13.70 -28.89
CA ILE A 595 -16.85 12.60 -28.84
C ILE A 595 -17.44 12.41 -30.25
N TRP A 596 -17.37 11.19 -30.72
CA TRP A 596 -17.82 10.77 -32.03
C TRP A 596 -18.97 9.79 -31.88
N ARG A 597 -20.08 10.03 -32.57
CA ARG A 597 -21.24 9.14 -32.56
C ARG A 597 -21.18 8.19 -33.73
N ARG A 598 -21.35 6.91 -33.48
CA ARG A 598 -21.44 5.89 -34.53
C ARG A 598 -22.71 6.08 -35.33
N THR A 599 -22.60 6.18 -36.64
CA THR A 599 -23.73 6.36 -37.59
C THR A 599 -24.11 5.10 -38.35
N VAL A 600 -23.19 4.14 -38.42
CA VAL A 600 -23.36 2.89 -39.18
C VAL A 600 -23.05 1.70 -38.26
N ALA A 601 -23.85 0.66 -38.30
CA ALA A 601 -23.54 -0.56 -37.56
C ALA A 601 -22.19 -1.17 -38.00
N PRO A 602 -21.45 -1.82 -37.11
CA PRO A 602 -20.18 -2.45 -37.44
C PRO A 602 -20.34 -3.44 -38.59
N THR A 603 -19.38 -3.45 -39.50
CA THR A 603 -19.34 -4.37 -40.61
C THR A 603 -18.14 -5.32 -40.51
N ARG A 604 -18.22 -6.49 -41.12
CA ARG A 604 -17.07 -7.41 -41.23
C ARG A 604 -15.84 -6.70 -41.81
N ALA A 605 -16.02 -5.88 -42.84
CA ALA A 605 -14.92 -5.15 -43.49
C ALA A 605 -14.26 -4.13 -42.54
N GLU A 606 -15.02 -3.45 -41.67
CA GLU A 606 -14.49 -2.57 -40.66
C GLU A 606 -13.64 -3.37 -39.66
N ILE A 607 -14.14 -4.48 -39.13
CA ILE A 607 -13.44 -5.30 -38.15
C ILE A 607 -12.15 -5.90 -38.74
N GLU A 608 -12.20 -6.40 -39.95
CA GLU A 608 -11.05 -6.95 -40.67
C GLU A 608 -9.99 -5.87 -40.95
N TYR A 609 -10.40 -4.61 -41.21
CA TYR A 609 -9.48 -3.49 -41.35
C TYR A 609 -8.66 -3.27 -40.07
N TYR A 610 -9.30 -3.18 -38.91
CA TYR A 610 -8.60 -3.04 -37.64
C TYR A 610 -7.77 -4.28 -37.29
N LEU A 611 -8.32 -5.48 -37.54
CA LEU A 611 -7.64 -6.73 -37.28
C LEU A 611 -6.33 -6.84 -38.05
N ASN A 612 -6.33 -6.50 -39.34
CA ASN A 612 -5.14 -6.49 -40.18
C ASN A 612 -4.09 -5.52 -39.65
N ALA A 613 -4.50 -4.30 -39.31
CA ALA A 613 -3.62 -3.30 -38.74
C ALA A 613 -2.96 -3.74 -37.42
N PHE A 614 -3.70 -4.46 -36.55
CA PHE A 614 -3.17 -4.97 -35.29
C PHE A 614 -2.29 -6.21 -35.47
N SER A 615 -2.55 -7.03 -36.49
CA SER A 615 -1.80 -8.27 -36.77
C SER A 615 -0.42 -8.01 -37.41
N GLU A 616 -0.24 -6.91 -38.12
CA GLU A 616 1.01 -6.58 -38.80
C GLU A 616 2.18 -6.28 -37.84
N GLU A 617 1.91 -5.78 -36.64
CA GLU A 617 2.96 -5.39 -35.69
C GLU A 617 3.28 -6.45 -34.63
N ASP A 618 2.33 -7.32 -34.30
CA ASP A 618 2.52 -8.29 -33.22
C ASP A 618 2.43 -9.73 -33.75
N ALA A 619 3.55 -10.22 -34.28
CA ALA A 619 3.67 -11.60 -34.76
C ALA A 619 3.35 -12.68 -33.72
N LYS A 620 3.17 -12.29 -32.44
CA LYS A 620 2.91 -13.21 -31.34
C LYS A 620 1.42 -13.50 -31.10
N TYR A 621 0.52 -12.59 -31.52
CA TYR A 621 -0.90 -12.66 -31.16
C TYR A 621 -1.92 -12.62 -32.31
N PRO A 622 -1.52 -12.70 -33.62
CA PRO A 622 -2.49 -12.57 -34.71
C PRO A 622 -3.57 -13.64 -34.69
N GLU A 623 -3.24 -14.89 -34.31
CA GLU A 623 -4.20 -15.98 -34.21
C GLU A 623 -5.25 -15.77 -33.11
N MET A 624 -4.83 -15.21 -31.94
CA MET A 624 -5.74 -14.94 -30.84
C MET A 624 -6.69 -13.79 -31.17
N PHE A 625 -6.21 -12.72 -31.80
CA PHE A 625 -7.05 -11.61 -32.24
C PHE A 625 -8.06 -12.07 -33.30
N SER A 626 -7.62 -12.85 -34.27
CA SER A 626 -8.50 -13.43 -35.31
C SER A 626 -9.59 -14.28 -34.66
N GLN A 627 -9.25 -15.16 -33.73
CA GLN A 627 -10.22 -16.02 -33.06
C GLN A 627 -11.25 -15.22 -32.25
N VAL A 628 -10.83 -14.17 -31.53
CA VAL A 628 -11.74 -13.30 -30.78
C VAL A 628 -12.66 -12.53 -31.70
N ALA A 629 -12.12 -11.97 -32.79
CA ALA A 629 -12.89 -11.24 -33.80
C ALA A 629 -13.88 -12.14 -34.56
N GLU A 630 -13.46 -13.32 -34.98
CA GLU A 630 -14.32 -14.28 -35.63
C GLU A 630 -15.48 -14.75 -34.73
N THR A 631 -15.17 -15.09 -33.47
CA THR A 631 -16.19 -15.48 -32.49
C THR A 631 -17.22 -14.37 -32.29
N TRP A 632 -16.76 -13.12 -32.20
CA TRP A 632 -17.66 -11.97 -32.03
C TRP A 632 -18.50 -11.73 -33.29
N MET A 633 -17.91 -11.80 -34.50
CA MET A 633 -18.63 -11.65 -35.76
C MET A 633 -19.72 -12.72 -35.93
N GLU A 634 -19.41 -13.98 -35.60
CA GLU A 634 -20.39 -15.06 -35.60
C GLU A 634 -21.55 -14.79 -34.64
N GLN A 635 -21.27 -14.31 -33.42
CA GLN A 635 -22.30 -13.98 -32.43
C GLN A 635 -23.23 -12.85 -32.89
N HIS A 636 -22.73 -11.94 -33.73
CA HIS A 636 -23.48 -10.79 -34.25
C HIS A 636 -23.99 -10.97 -35.69
N GLY A 637 -23.80 -12.16 -36.28
CA GLY A 637 -24.30 -12.49 -37.62
C GLY A 637 -23.59 -11.73 -38.74
N LEU A 638 -22.31 -11.41 -38.57
CA LEU A 638 -21.46 -10.69 -39.54
C LEU A 638 -20.57 -11.62 -40.37
#